data_d0ac253f2015f3d53f179f4501ca1ffe
#
_entry.id   d0ac253f2015f3d53f179f4501ca1ffe
#
_cell.length_a   1.000
_cell.length_b   1.000
_cell.length_c   1.000
_cell.angle_alpha   90.00
_cell.angle_beta   90.00
_cell.angle_gamma   90.00
#
_symmetry.space_group_name_H-M   'P 1'
#
loop_
_entity.id
_entity.type
_entity.pdbx_description
1 polymer ?
#
loop_
_entity_poly.entity_id
_entity_poly.type
_entity_poly.pdbx_seq_one_letter_code
_entity_poly.pdbx_strand_id
1 'polypeptide(L)'
;MVRKSWLEKGWKAGGKKRGSDPFVRVTWEEAAKLVAGELKRVRETYGPTAIYGGSYGWMSPGSVGNARNLLQRVLNLNGGFTGGLGDYSTGCAQVILPYVIGSNGVYEQVTSWDLITDKTELIVLWGADPTITNDIDWCTTVHENAEGFRQAKAAGIPLVAINPLKPDTAEYFAEKARWIAPRPGTDVAMMLGIAHELEAKGLADHEFIRKYTTGWDKFRPYLMGEADGTAKTPEWAEKICGVKAGVIRELAAEMKAKRTMIMGGWGIQRAEHGEQVHWMMVVLAAMLGQIGLPGGGFGFTYHYSNGGAATSEAPALAGISANPKGGSSGLKWEGTSLVSIPLARFTDCFLNPGKTIEHNGTKITYPDIRLVFWSGGNPFAQQEDTNGLLKAWKKPETVIVCDSMWTASARHADIVLPACTSLERNDITSVGSYSNLGYIAMHQAILPQYESKSDYEIYRLIAREMGFEEDYTEGLDELGWVKRFYEAARTEAGQNGYEMPDFETFWKAGWVWFPVLADSKHYNYLGDFRKNPIVNPLGTASGRIEIFSDKVASYGYDDCPGHPTWLEPTEWLGGKAAQDYPFALLTSKSRYRLHSQLDSTESRNFTNIEDREPCWIHPDAAAKLGVATGDVVKVSSRRGSILAGALVTDRVRPDTVVVRHGAWYDPEEPGEIGTLDVHGCDNVLTIDIPSSRLSNGNVANSTQVRIERWTDELPRVKVTEQPEIERR
;
A
#
# COMPACT_ATOMS: atom_id res chain seq x y z
N MET A 1 17.42 23.67 3.75
CA MET A 1 17.26 23.93 5.19
C MET A 1 18.07 22.93 5.98
N VAL A 2 18.77 23.36 7.01
CA VAL A 2 19.59 22.49 7.86
C VAL A 2 19.23 22.74 9.31
N ARG A 3 19.03 21.70 10.10
CA ARG A 3 18.78 21.79 11.53
C ARG A 3 19.95 22.49 12.24
N LYS A 4 19.68 23.49 13.05
CA LYS A 4 20.69 24.38 13.64
C LYS A 4 21.80 23.62 14.35
N SER A 5 21.46 22.75 15.30
CA SER A 5 22.49 22.02 16.05
C SER A 5 23.29 21.06 15.16
N TRP A 6 22.71 20.54 14.08
CA TRP A 6 23.43 19.73 13.10
C TRP A 6 24.38 20.62 12.25
N LEU A 7 23.94 21.81 11.85
CA LEU A 7 24.80 22.76 11.11
C LEU A 7 26.04 23.17 11.93
N GLU A 8 25.86 23.32 13.25
CA GLU A 8 26.95 23.71 14.16
C GLU A 8 27.93 22.54 14.47
N LYS A 9 27.45 21.32 14.60
CA LYS A 9 28.20 20.16 15.14
C LYS A 9 28.35 19.00 14.17
N GLY A 10 27.76 19.10 12.98
CA GLY A 10 27.65 18.00 12.04
C GLY A 10 26.94 16.79 12.63
N TRP A 11 27.28 15.61 12.18
CA TRP A 11 26.75 14.34 12.66
C TRP A 11 26.83 14.13 14.19
N LYS A 12 27.77 14.82 14.87
CA LYS A 12 27.91 14.76 16.34
C LYS A 12 26.75 15.38 17.10
N ALA A 13 25.88 16.14 16.44
CA ALA A 13 24.64 16.64 17.02
C ALA A 13 23.66 15.52 17.39
N GLY A 14 23.73 14.39 16.68
CA GLY A 14 22.84 13.26 16.86
C GLY A 14 21.37 13.58 16.65
N GLY A 15 20.50 12.60 16.84
CA GLY A 15 19.05 12.72 16.57
C GLY A 15 18.19 13.28 17.70
N LYS A 16 18.78 13.63 18.85
CA LYS A 16 18.04 13.92 20.09
C LYS A 16 17.05 15.09 19.96
N LYS A 17 17.42 16.11 19.19
CA LYS A 17 16.64 17.33 18.98
C LYS A 17 15.89 17.37 17.65
N ARG A 18 15.80 16.26 16.90
CA ARG A 18 14.97 16.19 15.69
C ARG A 18 13.51 16.40 16.07
N GLY A 19 12.83 17.27 15.33
CA GLY A 19 11.45 17.67 15.58
C GLY A 19 11.28 18.91 16.46
N SER A 20 12.30 19.34 17.23
CA SER A 20 12.20 20.50 18.15
C SER A 20 13.22 21.60 17.91
N ASP A 21 14.31 21.32 17.20
CA ASP A 21 15.37 22.28 16.90
C ASP A 21 14.97 23.15 15.69
N PRO A 22 15.28 24.46 15.68
CA PRO A 22 15.01 25.31 14.53
C PRO A 22 15.87 24.94 13.32
N PHE A 23 15.42 25.36 12.14
CA PHE A 23 16.15 25.22 10.90
C PHE A 23 16.86 26.50 10.49
N VAL A 24 17.96 26.37 9.77
CA VAL A 24 18.73 27.47 9.19
C VAL A 24 18.75 27.30 7.67
N ARG A 25 18.50 28.39 6.94
CA ARG A 25 18.59 28.37 5.48
C ARG A 25 20.06 28.38 5.03
N VAL A 26 20.39 27.53 4.08
CA VAL A 26 21.70 27.43 3.42
C VAL A 26 21.53 27.53 1.91
N THR A 27 22.60 27.82 1.18
CA THR A 27 22.57 27.80 -0.31
C THR A 27 22.49 26.36 -0.82
N TRP A 28 22.10 26.19 -2.10
CA TRP A 28 22.08 24.86 -2.72
C TRP A 28 23.47 24.25 -2.82
N GLU A 29 24.51 25.06 -3.09
CA GLU A 29 25.89 24.61 -3.12
C GLU A 29 26.35 24.11 -1.74
N GLU A 30 26.00 24.83 -0.68
CA GLU A 30 26.29 24.40 0.69
C GLU A 30 25.54 23.11 1.03
N ALA A 31 24.24 23.04 0.71
CA ALA A 31 23.43 21.83 0.94
C ALA A 31 24.00 20.61 0.22
N ALA A 32 24.33 20.74 -1.06
CA ALA A 32 24.92 19.65 -1.86
C ALA A 32 26.25 19.17 -1.28
N LYS A 33 27.13 20.09 -0.84
CA LYS A 33 28.40 19.75 -0.19
C LYS A 33 28.19 19.02 1.14
N LEU A 34 27.23 19.46 1.96
CA LEU A 34 26.91 18.81 3.23
C LEU A 34 26.41 17.38 3.01
N VAL A 35 25.48 17.18 2.06
CA VAL A 35 24.95 15.86 1.71
C VAL A 35 26.03 14.95 1.13
N ALA A 36 26.79 15.43 0.15
CA ALA A 36 27.90 14.68 -0.45
C ALA A 36 28.98 14.31 0.58
N GLY A 37 29.32 15.24 1.48
CA GLY A 37 30.26 15.01 2.58
C GLY A 37 29.81 13.89 3.51
N GLU A 38 28.53 13.86 3.88
CA GLU A 38 27.97 12.82 4.76
C GLU A 38 27.86 11.47 4.06
N LEU A 39 27.42 11.43 2.80
CA LEU A 39 27.40 10.19 2.01
C LEU A 39 28.80 9.57 1.91
N LYS A 40 29.81 10.40 1.60
CA LYS A 40 31.20 9.97 1.54
C LYS A 40 31.72 9.49 2.89
N ARG A 41 31.51 10.29 3.95
CA ARG A 41 31.96 9.96 5.32
C ARG A 41 31.40 8.62 5.78
N VAL A 42 30.07 8.41 5.67
CA VAL A 42 29.43 7.18 6.15
C VAL A 42 29.89 5.98 5.33
N ARG A 43 29.96 6.11 4.00
CA ARG A 43 30.49 5.04 3.14
C ARG A 43 31.91 4.65 3.51
N GLU A 44 32.81 5.64 3.74
CA GLU A 44 34.22 5.37 4.04
C GLU A 44 34.44 4.85 5.48
N THR A 45 33.60 5.25 6.43
CA THR A 45 33.76 4.87 7.84
C THR A 45 33.06 3.54 8.17
N TYR A 46 31.86 3.29 7.62
CA TYR A 46 31.00 2.18 8.01
C TYR A 46 30.63 1.26 6.83
N GLY A 47 30.94 1.65 5.62
CA GLY A 47 30.51 0.97 4.40
C GLY A 47 29.15 1.43 3.87
N PRO A 48 28.84 1.10 2.60
CA PRO A 48 27.62 1.59 1.95
C PRO A 48 26.34 1.02 2.54
N THR A 49 26.36 -0.15 3.18
CA THR A 49 25.19 -0.73 3.84
C THR A 49 24.74 0.03 5.09
N ALA A 50 25.55 0.94 5.63
CA ALA A 50 25.18 1.84 6.71
C ALA A 50 24.34 3.06 6.24
N ILE A 51 24.12 3.20 4.93
CA ILE A 51 23.27 4.20 4.32
C ILE A 51 21.94 3.55 3.97
N TYR A 52 20.84 4.04 4.54
CA TYR A 52 19.48 3.63 4.17
C TYR A 52 18.91 4.58 3.12
N GLY A 53 18.66 4.05 1.92
CA GLY A 53 18.00 4.78 0.84
C GLY A 53 16.49 4.59 0.89
N GLY A 54 15.80 5.38 1.70
CA GLY A 54 14.36 5.30 1.92
C GLY A 54 13.57 6.04 0.86
N SER A 55 12.59 5.38 0.30
CA SER A 55 11.55 5.98 -0.53
C SER A 55 10.37 5.06 -0.62
N TYR A 56 9.21 5.54 -0.27
CA TYR A 56 7.94 4.90 -0.55
C TYR A 56 6.93 5.93 -1.02
N GLY A 57 7.32 6.71 -2.05
CA GLY A 57 6.38 7.41 -2.90
C GLY A 57 5.95 6.46 -4.00
N TRP A 58 4.71 6.50 -4.44
CA TRP A 58 4.43 6.01 -5.77
C TRP A 58 5.38 6.73 -6.72
N MET A 59 5.68 6.06 -7.81
CA MET A 59 6.57 6.62 -8.82
C MET A 59 6.00 7.93 -9.30
N SER A 60 6.06 8.96 -8.52
CA SER A 60 5.52 10.30 -8.74
C SER A 60 5.21 10.53 -10.20
N PRO A 61 4.19 11.15 -10.62
CA PRO A 61 3.84 11.18 -12.04
C PRO A 61 5.07 11.54 -12.87
N GLY A 62 5.50 10.61 -13.71
CA GLY A 62 6.55 10.85 -14.67
C GLY A 62 7.69 9.82 -14.65
N SER A 63 8.31 9.70 -15.84
CA SER A 63 9.41 8.76 -16.09
C SER A 63 10.78 9.28 -15.65
N VAL A 64 10.96 10.61 -15.60
CA VAL A 64 12.19 11.26 -15.15
C VAL A 64 12.11 11.60 -13.67
N GLY A 65 11.02 12.23 -13.22
CA GLY A 65 10.84 12.68 -11.83
C GLY A 65 10.48 11.57 -10.85
N ASN A 66 10.99 10.38 -11.02
CA ASN A 66 10.84 9.27 -10.10
C ASN A 66 11.83 9.40 -8.94
N ALA A 67 11.38 10.01 -7.84
CA ALA A 67 12.22 10.31 -6.67
C ALA A 67 12.99 9.10 -6.14
N ARG A 68 12.36 7.91 -6.13
CA ARG A 68 13.02 6.66 -5.72
C ARG A 68 14.19 6.30 -6.62
N ASN A 69 13.94 6.22 -7.93
CA ASN A 69 14.97 5.80 -8.88
C ASN A 69 16.12 6.79 -8.92
N LEU A 70 15.85 8.09 -8.82
CA LEU A 70 16.85 9.14 -8.79
C LEU A 70 17.71 9.05 -7.53
N LEU A 71 17.11 8.87 -6.34
CA LEU A 71 17.84 8.64 -5.09
C LEU A 71 18.72 7.38 -5.21
N GLN A 72 18.15 6.26 -5.63
CA GLN A 72 18.85 5.00 -5.75
C GLN A 72 19.99 5.07 -6.77
N ARG A 73 19.81 5.85 -7.86
CA ARG A 73 20.84 6.09 -8.87
C ARG A 73 22.09 6.76 -8.26
N VAL A 74 21.91 7.79 -7.46
CA VAL A 74 23.03 8.43 -6.73
C VAL A 74 23.67 7.48 -5.73
N LEU A 75 22.86 6.76 -4.96
CA LEU A 75 23.37 5.83 -3.95
C LEU A 75 24.10 4.64 -4.56
N ASN A 76 23.68 4.13 -5.72
CA ASN A 76 24.38 3.10 -6.47
C ASN A 76 25.72 3.61 -7.04
N LEU A 77 25.76 4.84 -7.56
CA LEU A 77 27.01 5.47 -7.98
C LEU A 77 27.96 5.73 -6.80
N ASN A 78 27.40 5.94 -5.59
CA ASN A 78 28.17 6.04 -4.35
C ASN A 78 28.65 4.68 -3.81
N GLY A 79 28.41 3.57 -4.48
CA GLY A 79 28.87 2.24 -4.10
C GLY A 79 27.81 1.34 -3.45
N GLY A 80 26.56 1.76 -3.40
CA GLY A 80 25.42 0.99 -2.92
C GLY A 80 24.82 1.51 -1.61
N PHE A 81 23.79 0.81 -1.12
CA PHE A 81 23.00 1.22 0.04
C PHE A 81 22.17 0.05 0.59
N THR A 82 21.53 0.23 1.73
CA THR A 82 20.43 -0.61 2.24
C THR A 82 19.09 0.00 1.83
N GLY A 83 18.22 -0.80 1.22
CA GLY A 83 16.92 -0.36 0.72
C GLY A 83 15.73 -1.13 1.30
N GLY A 84 14.52 -0.75 0.90
CA GLY A 84 13.28 -1.43 1.22
C GLY A 84 12.98 -2.58 0.25
N LEU A 85 12.32 -3.63 0.75
CA LEU A 85 11.80 -4.77 0.02
C LEU A 85 10.28 -4.84 0.17
N GLY A 86 9.57 -5.12 -0.92
CA GLY A 86 8.10 -5.19 -0.94
C GLY A 86 7.45 -3.82 -0.80
N ASP A 87 6.20 -3.82 -0.33
CA ASP A 87 5.42 -2.60 -0.17
C ASP A 87 4.46 -2.65 1.05
N TYR A 88 3.84 -1.52 1.38
CA TYR A 88 2.76 -1.47 2.37
C TYR A 88 1.40 -1.87 1.78
N SER A 89 1.24 -1.78 0.46
CA SER A 89 -0.05 -1.97 -0.21
C SER A 89 -0.50 -3.42 -0.18
N THR A 90 0.41 -4.33 -0.55
CA THR A 90 0.12 -5.75 -0.77
C THR A 90 1.18 -6.67 -0.17
N GLY A 91 1.93 -6.21 0.82
CA GLY A 91 3.11 -6.90 1.37
C GLY A 91 2.92 -8.38 1.70
N CYS A 92 1.72 -8.79 2.15
CA CYS A 92 1.41 -10.19 2.40
C CYS A 92 0.99 -10.93 1.12
N ALA A 93 0.08 -10.34 0.34
CA ALA A 93 -0.51 -10.99 -0.83
C ALA A 93 0.53 -11.24 -1.93
N GLN A 94 1.40 -10.26 -2.23
CA GLN A 94 2.44 -10.42 -3.25
C GLN A 94 3.49 -11.48 -2.93
N VAL A 95 3.63 -11.88 -1.66
CA VAL A 95 4.55 -12.94 -1.24
C VAL A 95 3.87 -14.30 -1.26
N ILE A 96 2.59 -14.40 -0.84
CA ILE A 96 1.91 -15.69 -0.78
C ILE A 96 1.33 -16.12 -2.14
N LEU A 97 0.78 -15.22 -2.95
CA LEU A 97 0.10 -15.57 -4.20
C LEU A 97 1.00 -16.29 -5.23
N PRO A 98 2.31 -15.98 -5.37
CA PRO A 98 3.20 -16.79 -6.21
C PRO A 98 3.24 -18.27 -5.83
N TYR A 99 3.07 -18.62 -4.56
CA TYR A 99 2.96 -20.02 -4.11
C TYR A 99 1.59 -20.63 -4.39
N VAL A 100 0.55 -19.82 -4.49
CA VAL A 100 -0.85 -20.26 -4.60
C VAL A 100 -1.30 -20.37 -6.05
N ILE A 101 -0.99 -19.36 -6.87
CA ILE A 101 -1.42 -19.25 -8.27
C ILE A 101 -0.26 -19.03 -9.26
N GLY A 102 0.98 -19.00 -8.78
CA GLY A 102 2.18 -18.87 -9.62
C GLY A 102 2.44 -17.46 -10.16
N SER A 103 1.67 -16.47 -9.73
CA SER A 103 1.83 -15.07 -10.12
C SER A 103 1.54 -14.15 -8.94
N ASN A 104 1.83 -12.86 -9.12
CA ASN A 104 1.60 -11.86 -8.08
C ASN A 104 0.09 -11.65 -7.79
N GLY A 105 -0.77 -11.77 -8.81
CA GLY A 105 -2.23 -11.67 -8.70
C GLY A 105 -2.80 -10.32 -8.29
N VAL A 106 -2.06 -9.53 -7.51
CA VAL A 106 -2.52 -8.23 -6.99
C VAL A 106 -2.11 -7.03 -7.86
N TYR A 107 -1.27 -7.25 -8.87
CA TYR A 107 -0.82 -6.23 -9.83
C TYR A 107 -1.00 -6.69 -11.27
N GLU A 108 -2.00 -7.51 -11.54
CA GLU A 108 -2.25 -8.10 -12.84
C GLU A 108 -3.62 -7.72 -13.38
N GLN A 109 -3.76 -7.82 -14.71
CA GLN A 109 -5.07 -7.74 -15.34
C GLN A 109 -5.95 -8.89 -14.87
N VAL A 110 -7.21 -8.60 -14.62
CA VAL A 110 -8.24 -9.57 -14.23
C VAL A 110 -9.32 -9.65 -15.31
N THR A 111 -10.31 -10.53 -15.14
CA THR A 111 -11.42 -10.67 -16.09
C THR A 111 -12.03 -9.32 -16.45
N SER A 112 -12.19 -9.06 -17.75
CA SER A 112 -12.62 -7.78 -18.30
C SER A 112 -14.03 -7.38 -17.85
N TRP A 113 -14.29 -6.08 -17.80
CA TRP A 113 -15.59 -5.53 -17.45
C TRP A 113 -16.70 -5.95 -18.41
N ASP A 114 -16.41 -6.16 -19.70
CA ASP A 114 -17.36 -6.67 -20.67
C ASP A 114 -17.87 -8.06 -20.26
N LEU A 115 -16.96 -8.97 -19.86
CA LEU A 115 -17.32 -10.29 -19.36
C LEU A 115 -18.02 -10.25 -18.01
N ILE A 116 -17.64 -9.35 -17.11
CA ILE A 116 -18.34 -9.13 -15.83
C ILE A 116 -19.77 -8.68 -16.10
N THR A 117 -19.97 -7.67 -16.93
CA THR A 117 -21.30 -7.11 -17.23
C THR A 117 -22.22 -8.12 -17.92
N ASP A 118 -21.67 -8.97 -18.80
CA ASP A 118 -22.45 -9.94 -19.58
C ASP A 118 -22.74 -11.26 -18.82
N LYS A 119 -21.84 -11.70 -17.96
CA LYS A 119 -21.88 -13.07 -17.40
C LYS A 119 -21.99 -13.18 -15.89
N THR A 120 -21.63 -12.13 -15.13
CA THR A 120 -21.66 -12.19 -13.67
C THR A 120 -23.10 -12.05 -13.15
N GLU A 121 -23.49 -12.93 -12.24
CA GLU A 121 -24.81 -12.91 -11.59
C GLU A 121 -24.72 -12.45 -10.12
N LEU A 122 -23.50 -12.38 -9.55
CA LEU A 122 -23.26 -11.90 -8.20
C LEU A 122 -21.82 -11.35 -8.08
N ILE A 123 -21.70 -10.11 -7.63
CA ILE A 123 -20.43 -9.55 -7.18
C ILE A 123 -20.34 -9.69 -5.66
N VAL A 124 -19.28 -10.38 -5.18
CA VAL A 124 -18.90 -10.39 -3.76
C VAL A 124 -17.70 -9.48 -3.59
N LEU A 125 -17.95 -8.26 -3.12
CA LEU A 125 -16.93 -7.26 -2.86
C LEU A 125 -16.42 -7.40 -1.43
N TRP A 126 -15.18 -7.91 -1.26
CA TRP A 126 -14.62 -8.23 0.05
C TRP A 126 -13.51 -7.28 0.43
N GLY A 127 -13.74 -6.47 1.49
CA GLY A 127 -12.75 -5.55 2.04
C GLY A 127 -12.29 -4.44 1.09
N ALA A 128 -13.15 -4.02 0.17
CA ALA A 128 -12.87 -2.98 -0.81
C ALA A 128 -13.97 -1.90 -0.85
N ASP A 129 -13.61 -0.71 -1.29
CA ASP A 129 -14.52 0.38 -1.59
C ASP A 129 -14.08 1.09 -2.89
N PRO A 130 -14.38 0.50 -4.07
CA PRO A 130 -13.93 1.03 -5.35
C PRO A 130 -14.34 2.47 -5.65
N THR A 131 -15.50 2.93 -5.18
CA THR A 131 -15.95 4.31 -5.37
C THR A 131 -15.10 5.35 -4.63
N ILE A 132 -14.31 4.91 -3.63
CA ILE A 132 -13.32 5.77 -2.96
C ILE A 132 -11.92 5.51 -3.54
N THR A 133 -11.54 4.24 -3.71
CA THR A 133 -10.16 3.91 -4.06
C THR A 133 -9.83 4.19 -5.52
N ASN A 134 -10.83 4.20 -6.42
CA ASN A 134 -10.64 4.57 -7.83
C ASN A 134 -10.75 6.08 -8.10
N ASP A 135 -11.09 6.92 -7.11
CA ASP A 135 -11.12 8.39 -7.30
C ASP A 135 -9.72 8.94 -7.58
N ILE A 136 -8.71 8.43 -6.88
CA ILE A 136 -7.30 8.72 -7.14
C ILE A 136 -6.59 7.37 -7.22
N ASP A 137 -6.21 6.99 -8.42
CA ASP A 137 -5.63 5.69 -8.73
C ASP A 137 -4.20 5.84 -9.28
N TRP A 138 -3.39 4.80 -9.13
CA TRP A 138 -2.00 4.80 -9.55
C TRP A 138 -1.88 4.69 -11.07
N CYS A 139 -1.22 5.67 -11.69
CA CYS A 139 -0.99 5.73 -13.13
C CYS A 139 -2.28 5.64 -13.97
N THR A 140 -3.43 6.00 -13.40
CA THR A 140 -4.72 5.89 -14.04
C THR A 140 -5.31 7.27 -14.28
N THR A 141 -5.49 7.62 -15.54
CA THR A 141 -6.08 8.90 -15.96
C THR A 141 -7.46 8.76 -16.59
N VAL A 142 -7.96 7.54 -16.74
CA VAL A 142 -9.18 7.23 -17.49
C VAL A 142 -10.30 6.59 -16.65
N HIS A 143 -10.07 6.31 -15.37
CA HIS A 143 -11.07 5.82 -14.40
C HIS A 143 -11.94 4.64 -14.88
N GLU A 144 -11.37 3.68 -15.61
CA GLU A 144 -12.12 2.59 -16.26
C GLU A 144 -12.81 1.67 -15.27
N ASN A 145 -12.24 1.44 -14.07
CA ASN A 145 -12.91 0.65 -13.04
C ASN A 145 -14.19 1.32 -12.52
N ALA A 146 -14.21 2.65 -12.40
CA ALA A 146 -15.42 3.38 -12.01
C ALA A 146 -16.53 3.20 -13.06
N GLU A 147 -16.17 3.25 -14.35
CA GLU A 147 -17.09 2.95 -15.46
C GLU A 147 -17.56 1.49 -15.43
N GLY A 148 -16.68 0.54 -15.16
CA GLY A 148 -17.03 -0.89 -15.01
C GLY A 148 -18.06 -1.12 -13.90
N PHE A 149 -17.90 -0.52 -12.74
CA PHE A 149 -18.92 -0.59 -11.66
C PHE A 149 -20.23 0.10 -12.05
N ARG A 150 -20.19 1.17 -12.83
CA ARG A 150 -21.39 1.82 -13.38
C ARG A 150 -22.14 0.89 -14.31
N GLN A 151 -21.44 0.20 -15.21
CA GLN A 151 -22.02 -0.79 -16.14
C GLN A 151 -22.62 -1.99 -15.38
N ALA A 152 -21.89 -2.54 -14.40
CA ALA A 152 -22.38 -3.66 -13.58
C ALA A 152 -23.69 -3.29 -12.83
N LYS A 153 -23.75 -2.07 -12.26
CA LYS A 153 -24.99 -1.56 -11.65
C LYS A 153 -26.13 -1.43 -12.67
N ALA A 154 -25.86 -0.86 -13.85
CA ALA A 154 -26.83 -0.70 -14.93
C ALA A 154 -27.37 -2.04 -15.44
N ALA A 155 -26.52 -3.08 -15.49
CA ALA A 155 -26.89 -4.45 -15.80
C ALA A 155 -27.72 -5.12 -14.69
N GLY A 156 -27.89 -4.47 -13.52
CA GLY A 156 -28.68 -4.99 -12.41
C GLY A 156 -28.01 -6.09 -11.61
N ILE A 157 -26.70 -6.25 -11.72
CA ILE A 157 -25.94 -7.27 -10.99
C ILE A 157 -26.01 -6.99 -9.49
N PRO A 158 -26.46 -7.93 -8.64
CA PRO A 158 -26.47 -7.75 -7.19
C PRO A 158 -25.05 -7.75 -6.63
N LEU A 159 -24.85 -6.98 -5.54
CA LEU A 159 -23.58 -6.84 -4.86
C LEU A 159 -23.71 -7.23 -3.39
N VAL A 160 -22.84 -8.11 -2.92
CA VAL A 160 -22.64 -8.36 -1.49
C VAL A 160 -21.34 -7.70 -1.06
N ALA A 161 -21.43 -6.65 -0.25
CA ALA A 161 -20.29 -5.95 0.31
C ALA A 161 -19.96 -6.51 1.70
N ILE A 162 -18.78 -7.13 1.83
CA ILE A 162 -18.28 -7.70 3.08
C ILE A 162 -17.17 -6.78 3.59
N ASN A 163 -17.49 -5.97 4.59
CA ASN A 163 -16.57 -4.97 5.13
C ASN A 163 -17.09 -4.48 6.51
N PRO A 164 -16.26 -4.31 7.54
CA PRO A 164 -16.68 -3.75 8.83
C PRO A 164 -17.23 -2.31 8.75
N LEU A 165 -16.76 -1.54 7.76
CA LEU A 165 -17.26 -0.23 7.38
C LEU A 165 -18.15 -0.38 6.16
N LYS A 166 -19.38 0.18 6.18
CA LYS A 166 -20.27 0.20 5.00
C LYS A 166 -19.62 0.99 3.86
N PRO A 167 -19.26 0.33 2.75
CA PRO A 167 -18.59 1.00 1.64
C PRO A 167 -19.52 1.98 0.91
N ASP A 168 -18.98 3.08 0.40
CA ASP A 168 -19.69 3.99 -0.51
C ASP A 168 -20.16 3.26 -1.77
N THR A 169 -19.40 2.23 -2.22
CA THR A 169 -19.82 1.34 -3.32
C THR A 169 -21.14 0.63 -3.01
N ALA A 170 -21.38 0.19 -1.78
CA ALA A 170 -22.66 -0.42 -1.40
C ALA A 170 -23.79 0.60 -1.43
N GLU A 171 -23.55 1.83 -0.99
CA GLU A 171 -24.52 2.91 -1.11
C GLU A 171 -24.79 3.28 -2.57
N TYR A 172 -23.77 3.30 -3.40
CA TYR A 172 -23.91 3.51 -4.84
C TYR A 172 -24.80 2.45 -5.51
N PHE A 173 -24.68 1.17 -5.14
CA PHE A 173 -25.54 0.08 -5.66
C PHE A 173 -26.96 0.10 -5.06
N ALA A 174 -27.18 0.82 -3.96
CA ALA A 174 -28.46 1.02 -3.29
C ALA A 174 -29.16 -0.32 -2.95
N GLU A 175 -30.43 -0.50 -3.39
CA GLU A 175 -31.21 -1.72 -3.12
C GLU A 175 -30.63 -3.01 -3.75
N LYS A 176 -29.67 -2.91 -4.66
CA LYS A 176 -28.96 -4.04 -5.23
C LYS A 176 -27.79 -4.50 -4.37
N ALA A 177 -27.45 -3.75 -3.31
CA ALA A 177 -26.37 -4.09 -2.40
C ALA A 177 -26.89 -4.65 -1.08
N ARG A 178 -26.22 -5.71 -0.60
CA ARG A 178 -26.33 -6.22 0.77
C ARG A 178 -25.01 -6.02 1.48
N TRP A 179 -25.04 -5.37 2.64
CA TRP A 179 -23.87 -5.18 3.47
C TRP A 179 -23.79 -6.23 4.58
N ILE A 180 -22.64 -6.89 4.70
CA ILE A 180 -22.30 -7.84 5.77
C ILE A 180 -21.06 -7.32 6.46
N ALA A 181 -21.11 -7.14 7.77
CA ALA A 181 -20.07 -6.51 8.56
C ALA A 181 -19.39 -7.51 9.52
N PRO A 182 -18.32 -8.21 9.11
CA PRO A 182 -17.52 -9.04 10.03
C PRO A 182 -16.72 -8.18 11.00
N ARG A 183 -16.25 -8.74 12.12
CA ARG A 183 -15.24 -8.09 12.94
C ARG A 183 -13.93 -7.93 12.13
N PRO A 184 -13.21 -6.79 12.27
CA PRO A 184 -11.91 -6.61 11.62
C PRO A 184 -10.95 -7.77 11.91
N GLY A 185 -10.19 -8.18 10.87
CA GLY A 185 -9.18 -9.24 10.97
C GLY A 185 -9.73 -10.67 11.09
N THR A 186 -11.04 -10.88 10.89
CA THR A 186 -11.67 -12.21 11.03
C THR A 186 -12.17 -12.79 9.70
N ASP A 187 -11.74 -12.23 8.60
CA ASP A 187 -12.16 -12.58 7.24
C ASP A 187 -11.93 -14.07 6.94
N VAL A 188 -10.75 -14.59 7.31
CA VAL A 188 -10.39 -16.01 7.11
C VAL A 188 -11.36 -16.93 7.85
N ALA A 189 -11.76 -16.61 9.09
CA ALA A 189 -12.71 -17.41 9.83
C ALA A 189 -14.09 -17.43 9.15
N MET A 190 -14.56 -16.31 8.62
CA MET A 190 -15.80 -16.24 7.86
C MET A 190 -15.72 -17.07 6.58
N MET A 191 -14.61 -16.97 5.82
CA MET A 191 -14.38 -17.73 4.60
C MET A 191 -14.32 -19.24 4.88
N LEU A 192 -13.67 -19.66 5.98
CA LEU A 192 -13.65 -21.06 6.41
C LEU A 192 -15.05 -21.55 6.75
N GLY A 193 -15.90 -20.73 7.38
CA GLY A 193 -17.31 -21.06 7.64
C GLY A 193 -18.11 -21.28 6.34
N ILE A 194 -17.89 -20.44 5.35
CA ILE A 194 -18.48 -20.61 3.99
C ILE A 194 -17.96 -21.91 3.34
N ALA A 195 -16.65 -22.14 3.39
CA ALA A 195 -16.01 -23.33 2.81
C ALA A 195 -16.51 -24.63 3.47
N HIS A 196 -16.64 -24.63 4.82
CA HIS A 196 -17.20 -25.77 5.54
C HIS A 196 -18.64 -26.06 5.10
N GLU A 197 -19.50 -25.05 4.97
CA GLU A 197 -20.88 -25.23 4.52
C GLU A 197 -20.94 -25.79 3.10
N LEU A 198 -20.11 -25.28 2.18
CA LEU A 198 -20.00 -25.82 0.83
C LEU A 198 -19.61 -27.30 0.83
N GLU A 199 -18.62 -27.69 1.62
CA GLU A 199 -18.17 -29.09 1.72
C GLU A 199 -19.22 -29.96 2.39
N ALA A 200 -19.73 -29.58 3.54
CA ALA A 200 -20.67 -30.36 4.32
C ALA A 200 -22.02 -30.60 3.61
N LYS A 201 -22.41 -29.69 2.72
CA LYS A 201 -23.63 -29.79 1.91
C LYS A 201 -23.43 -30.44 0.53
N GLY A 202 -22.19 -30.86 0.22
CA GLY A 202 -21.85 -31.40 -1.10
C GLY A 202 -21.98 -30.39 -2.24
N LEU A 203 -21.82 -29.09 -1.93
CA LEU A 203 -21.88 -27.99 -2.89
C LEU A 203 -20.50 -27.65 -3.47
N ALA A 204 -19.42 -28.11 -2.84
CA ALA A 204 -18.06 -27.92 -3.36
C ALA A 204 -17.89 -28.64 -4.71
N ASP A 205 -17.22 -27.98 -5.65
CA ASP A 205 -16.94 -28.53 -6.99
C ASP A 205 -15.71 -29.45 -6.94
N HIS A 206 -15.92 -30.70 -6.54
CA HIS A 206 -14.85 -31.68 -6.43
C HIS A 206 -14.21 -32.06 -7.79
N GLU A 207 -14.92 -31.85 -8.90
CA GLU A 207 -14.33 -32.06 -10.23
C GLU A 207 -13.28 -30.99 -10.52
N PHE A 208 -13.61 -29.72 -10.25
CA PHE A 208 -12.67 -28.62 -10.36
C PHE A 208 -11.49 -28.81 -9.41
N ILE A 209 -11.75 -29.07 -8.12
CA ILE A 209 -10.74 -29.28 -7.09
C ILE A 209 -9.73 -30.35 -7.55
N ARG A 210 -10.21 -31.51 -7.98
CA ARG A 210 -9.35 -32.63 -8.42
C ARG A 210 -8.53 -32.29 -9.67
N LYS A 211 -9.10 -31.55 -10.62
CA LYS A 211 -8.47 -31.29 -11.92
C LYS A 211 -7.48 -30.11 -11.86
N TYR A 212 -7.81 -29.04 -11.12
CA TYR A 212 -7.13 -27.76 -11.20
C TYR A 212 -6.36 -27.39 -9.94
N THR A 213 -6.49 -28.16 -8.87
CA THR A 213 -5.82 -27.83 -7.60
C THR A 213 -4.96 -28.99 -7.09
N THR A 214 -4.18 -28.71 -6.07
CA THR A 214 -3.43 -29.70 -5.28
C THR A 214 -3.56 -29.40 -3.78
N GLY A 215 -3.37 -30.41 -2.92
CA GLY A 215 -3.34 -30.26 -1.46
C GLY A 215 -4.71 -30.18 -0.78
N TRP A 216 -5.80 -30.51 -1.48
CA TRP A 216 -7.13 -30.61 -0.86
C TRP A 216 -7.19 -31.65 0.25
N ASP A 217 -6.54 -32.77 0.07
CA ASP A 217 -6.44 -33.87 1.03
C ASP A 217 -5.75 -33.46 2.34
N LYS A 218 -4.90 -32.44 2.32
CA LYS A 218 -4.23 -31.87 3.49
C LYS A 218 -5.05 -30.74 4.14
N PHE A 219 -5.78 -29.95 3.35
CA PHE A 219 -6.61 -28.85 3.85
C PHE A 219 -7.97 -29.30 4.39
N ARG A 220 -8.64 -30.23 3.71
CA ARG A 220 -9.97 -30.70 4.08
C ARG A 220 -10.06 -31.24 5.53
N PRO A 221 -9.09 -32.05 6.04
CA PRO A 221 -9.10 -32.47 7.42
C PRO A 221 -9.10 -31.35 8.45
N TYR A 222 -8.37 -30.24 8.16
CA TYR A 222 -8.41 -29.04 8.99
C TYR A 222 -9.79 -28.35 8.90
N LEU A 223 -10.33 -28.17 7.70
CA LEU A 223 -11.64 -27.56 7.49
C LEU A 223 -12.77 -28.33 8.24
N MET A 224 -12.75 -29.63 8.16
CA MET A 224 -13.78 -30.50 8.75
C MET A 224 -13.54 -30.84 10.23
N GLY A 225 -12.42 -30.39 10.82
CA GLY A 225 -12.06 -30.61 12.20
C GLY A 225 -11.44 -31.97 12.47
N GLU A 226 -11.07 -32.72 11.46
CA GLU A 226 -10.43 -34.03 11.58
C GLU A 226 -8.98 -33.93 12.05
N ALA A 227 -8.30 -32.80 11.72
CA ALA A 227 -6.90 -32.57 12.03
C ALA A 227 -6.68 -31.95 13.42
N ASP A 228 -7.58 -31.07 13.88
CA ASP A 228 -7.41 -30.28 15.11
C ASP A 228 -8.58 -30.37 16.09
N GLY A 229 -9.55 -31.27 15.84
CA GLY A 229 -10.73 -31.49 16.67
C GLY A 229 -11.78 -30.37 16.57
N THR A 230 -11.63 -29.39 15.69
CA THR A 230 -12.51 -28.22 15.59
C THR A 230 -13.00 -28.03 14.17
N ALA A 231 -14.23 -28.46 13.86
CA ALA A 231 -14.83 -28.18 12.57
C ALA A 231 -15.10 -26.68 12.38
N LYS A 232 -14.76 -26.14 11.21
CA LYS A 232 -14.86 -24.70 10.90
C LYS A 232 -16.29 -24.33 10.46
N THR A 233 -17.30 -24.80 11.23
CA THR A 233 -18.72 -24.60 10.92
C THR A 233 -19.11 -23.12 10.86
N PRO A 234 -20.26 -22.77 10.24
CA PRO A 234 -20.79 -21.39 10.32
C PRO A 234 -20.98 -20.89 11.75
N GLU A 235 -21.32 -21.77 12.73
CA GLU A 235 -21.42 -21.40 14.14
C GLU A 235 -20.06 -21.14 14.79
N TRP A 236 -19.03 -21.88 14.42
CA TRP A 236 -17.66 -21.59 14.82
C TRP A 236 -17.23 -20.23 14.27
N ALA A 237 -17.50 -19.97 12.98
CA ALA A 237 -17.18 -18.70 12.33
C ALA A 237 -17.95 -17.52 12.95
N GLU A 238 -19.26 -17.68 13.29
CA GLU A 238 -20.07 -16.64 13.95
C GLU A 238 -19.44 -16.18 15.27
N LYS A 239 -18.93 -17.10 16.09
CA LYS A 239 -18.27 -16.77 17.37
C LYS A 239 -17.06 -15.84 17.15
N ILE A 240 -16.33 -16.03 16.09
CA ILE A 240 -15.12 -15.27 15.74
C ILE A 240 -15.48 -13.97 15.03
N CYS A 241 -16.15 -14.06 13.88
CA CYS A 241 -16.39 -12.92 13.01
C CYS A 241 -17.62 -12.08 13.38
N GLY A 242 -18.50 -12.61 14.23
CA GLY A 242 -19.72 -11.93 14.66
C GLY A 242 -20.84 -11.88 13.60
N VAL A 243 -20.63 -12.48 12.42
CA VAL A 243 -21.65 -12.65 11.39
C VAL A 243 -22.48 -13.89 11.70
N LYS A 244 -23.81 -13.78 11.68
CA LYS A 244 -24.70 -14.89 12.01
C LYS A 244 -24.49 -16.11 11.11
N ALA A 245 -24.46 -17.30 11.68
CA ALA A 245 -24.28 -18.56 10.96
C ALA A 245 -25.30 -18.74 9.81
N GLY A 246 -26.55 -18.29 10.00
CA GLY A 246 -27.56 -18.28 8.95
C GLY A 246 -27.15 -17.43 7.75
N VAL A 247 -26.59 -16.25 7.97
CA VAL A 247 -26.10 -15.36 6.89
C VAL A 247 -24.92 -15.99 6.14
N ILE A 248 -24.02 -16.68 6.87
CA ILE A 248 -22.87 -17.39 6.27
C ILE A 248 -23.38 -18.54 5.36
N ARG A 249 -24.39 -19.30 5.80
CA ARG A 249 -25.00 -20.36 4.99
C ARG A 249 -25.72 -19.84 3.76
N GLU A 250 -26.51 -18.78 3.92
CA GLU A 250 -27.21 -18.13 2.81
C GLU A 250 -26.21 -17.64 1.76
N LEU A 251 -25.13 -16.99 2.19
CA LEU A 251 -24.09 -16.52 1.28
C LEU A 251 -23.39 -17.67 0.56
N ALA A 252 -23.04 -18.77 1.25
CA ALA A 252 -22.43 -19.94 0.65
C ALA A 252 -23.33 -20.55 -0.46
N ALA A 253 -24.63 -20.70 -0.16
CA ALA A 253 -25.60 -21.21 -1.13
C ALA A 253 -25.79 -20.26 -2.33
N GLU A 254 -25.86 -18.94 -2.08
CA GLU A 254 -26.01 -17.93 -3.11
C GLU A 254 -24.79 -17.87 -4.04
N MET A 255 -23.57 -17.88 -3.50
CA MET A 255 -22.32 -17.90 -4.27
C MET A 255 -22.21 -19.15 -5.16
N LYS A 256 -22.69 -20.30 -4.69
CA LYS A 256 -22.69 -21.54 -5.50
C LYS A 256 -23.75 -21.53 -6.58
N ALA A 257 -24.93 -20.98 -6.29
CA ALA A 257 -26.06 -20.99 -7.22
C ALA A 257 -25.89 -20.01 -8.39
N LYS A 258 -25.05 -18.99 -8.24
CA LYS A 258 -24.85 -17.90 -9.19
C LYS A 258 -23.45 -17.91 -9.80
N ARG A 259 -23.28 -17.31 -10.98
CA ARG A 259 -21.98 -16.95 -11.49
C ARG A 259 -21.40 -15.83 -10.64
N THR A 260 -20.51 -16.18 -9.73
CA THR A 260 -19.98 -15.28 -8.72
C THR A 260 -18.57 -14.80 -9.07
N MET A 261 -18.38 -13.48 -9.04
CA MET A 261 -17.06 -12.86 -9.07
C MET A 261 -16.72 -12.34 -7.67
N ILE A 262 -15.64 -12.88 -7.08
CA ILE A 262 -15.11 -12.41 -5.80
C ILE A 262 -14.09 -11.29 -6.08
N MET A 263 -14.39 -10.08 -5.66
CA MET A 263 -13.52 -8.92 -5.82
C MET A 263 -12.89 -8.57 -4.47
N GLY A 264 -11.63 -8.99 -4.26
CA GLY A 264 -10.91 -8.77 -3.02
C GLY A 264 -10.17 -7.43 -2.98
N GLY A 265 -10.29 -6.70 -1.87
CA GLY A 265 -9.52 -5.49 -1.62
C GLY A 265 -8.15 -5.79 -1.00
N TRP A 266 -7.22 -4.83 -1.09
CA TRP A 266 -5.88 -5.00 -0.52
C TRP A 266 -5.82 -4.71 0.99
N GLY A 267 -6.76 -3.92 1.52
CA GLY A 267 -6.77 -3.51 2.92
C GLY A 267 -6.84 -4.67 3.93
N ILE A 268 -7.52 -5.75 3.57
CA ILE A 268 -7.75 -6.91 4.44
C ILE A 268 -6.49 -7.72 4.76
N GLN A 269 -5.46 -7.66 3.93
CA GLN A 269 -4.19 -8.34 4.18
C GLN A 269 -3.18 -7.50 4.98
N ARG A 270 -3.52 -6.20 5.27
CA ARG A 270 -2.73 -5.34 6.16
C ARG A 270 -3.07 -5.61 7.62
N ALA A 271 -2.98 -6.86 8.00
CA ALA A 271 -3.32 -7.40 9.30
C ALA A 271 -2.33 -8.49 9.69
N GLU A 272 -2.24 -8.80 10.98
CA GLU A 272 -1.48 -9.97 11.43
C GLU A 272 -2.05 -11.23 10.78
N HIS A 273 -1.18 -12.08 10.24
CA HIS A 273 -1.51 -13.25 9.41
C HIS A 273 -2.21 -12.89 8.08
N GLY A 274 -1.93 -11.72 7.52
CA GLY A 274 -2.58 -11.20 6.30
C GLY A 274 -2.39 -12.06 5.05
N GLU A 275 -1.38 -12.92 5.01
CA GLU A 275 -1.13 -13.90 3.94
C GLU A 275 -2.31 -14.85 3.75
N GLN A 276 -3.00 -15.19 4.85
CA GLN A 276 -4.07 -16.18 4.86
C GLN A 276 -5.32 -15.73 4.07
N VAL A 277 -5.57 -14.43 3.99
CA VAL A 277 -6.84 -13.89 3.47
C VAL A 277 -6.97 -14.12 1.95
N HIS A 278 -6.00 -13.65 1.17
CA HIS A 278 -6.03 -13.80 -0.29
C HIS A 278 -5.88 -15.26 -0.71
N TRP A 279 -5.09 -16.05 0.03
CA TRP A 279 -5.01 -17.49 -0.17
C TRP A 279 -6.38 -18.15 0.02
N MET A 280 -7.07 -17.83 1.11
CA MET A 280 -8.40 -18.41 1.37
C MET A 280 -9.46 -17.97 0.36
N MET A 281 -9.36 -16.73 -0.20
CA MET A 281 -10.24 -16.30 -1.30
C MET A 281 -10.06 -17.18 -2.55
N VAL A 282 -8.82 -17.47 -2.92
CA VAL A 282 -8.52 -18.35 -4.05
C VAL A 282 -9.07 -19.77 -3.79
N VAL A 283 -8.90 -20.30 -2.57
CA VAL A 283 -9.44 -21.62 -2.19
C VAL A 283 -10.97 -21.61 -2.27
N LEU A 284 -11.62 -20.55 -1.77
CA LEU A 284 -13.09 -20.43 -1.85
C LEU A 284 -13.59 -20.39 -3.30
N ALA A 285 -12.94 -19.60 -4.17
CA ALA A 285 -13.25 -19.54 -5.60
C ALA A 285 -13.03 -20.89 -6.30
N ALA A 286 -12.01 -21.65 -5.89
CA ALA A 286 -11.76 -23.01 -6.37
C ALA A 286 -12.87 -24.00 -5.95
N MET A 287 -13.32 -23.91 -4.69
CA MET A 287 -14.44 -24.74 -4.18
C MET A 287 -15.76 -24.44 -4.90
N LEU A 288 -15.97 -23.22 -5.35
CA LEU A 288 -17.13 -22.86 -6.19
C LEU A 288 -17.01 -23.42 -7.62
N GLY A 289 -15.80 -23.78 -8.08
CA GLY A 289 -15.53 -24.29 -9.42
C GLY A 289 -15.57 -23.22 -10.52
N GLN A 290 -15.45 -21.93 -10.17
CA GLN A 290 -15.72 -20.83 -11.10
C GLN A 290 -14.48 -20.13 -11.63
N ILE A 291 -13.28 -20.45 -11.14
CA ILE A 291 -12.02 -19.85 -11.62
C ILE A 291 -11.85 -20.15 -13.12
N GLY A 292 -11.55 -19.11 -13.90
CA GLY A 292 -11.38 -19.17 -15.34
C GLY A 292 -12.69 -19.35 -16.14
N LEU A 293 -13.87 -19.21 -15.49
CA LEU A 293 -15.13 -19.04 -16.20
C LEU A 293 -15.36 -17.56 -16.52
N PRO A 294 -15.86 -17.20 -17.71
CA PRO A 294 -16.23 -15.82 -18.01
C PRO A 294 -17.18 -15.23 -16.96
N GLY A 295 -16.79 -14.12 -16.34
CA GLY A 295 -17.57 -13.45 -15.31
C GLY A 295 -17.60 -14.13 -13.94
N GLY A 296 -16.82 -15.21 -13.72
CA GLY A 296 -16.74 -15.93 -12.44
C GLY A 296 -15.31 -16.03 -11.92
N GLY A 297 -15.15 -16.49 -10.68
CA GLY A 297 -13.85 -16.68 -10.04
C GLY A 297 -13.49 -15.53 -9.09
N PHE A 298 -12.29 -14.99 -9.21
CA PHE A 298 -11.79 -13.92 -8.33
C PHE A 298 -10.95 -12.90 -9.10
N GLY A 299 -10.76 -11.71 -8.49
CA GLY A 299 -9.82 -10.69 -8.93
C GLY A 299 -9.49 -9.71 -7.81
N PHE A 300 -8.27 -9.20 -7.79
CA PHE A 300 -7.74 -8.37 -6.71
C PHE A 300 -7.40 -6.94 -7.14
N THR A 301 -7.78 -6.52 -8.35
CA THR A 301 -7.42 -5.23 -8.93
C THR A 301 -8.62 -4.40 -9.43
N TYR A 302 -9.85 -4.84 -9.20
CA TYR A 302 -11.05 -4.07 -9.58
C TYR A 302 -11.24 -2.79 -8.75
N HIS A 303 -10.66 -2.73 -7.57
CA HIS A 303 -10.70 -1.56 -6.70
C HIS A 303 -9.52 -0.62 -6.93
N TYR A 304 -8.61 -0.94 -7.86
CA TYR A 304 -7.37 -0.21 -8.08
C TYR A 304 -6.69 -0.61 -9.41
N SER A 305 -5.96 0.31 -10.04
CA SER A 305 -5.05 0.04 -11.18
C SER A 305 -5.70 -0.49 -12.46
N ASN A 306 -6.96 -0.23 -12.73
CA ASN A 306 -7.66 -0.62 -13.97
C ASN A 306 -7.64 -2.12 -14.29
N GLY A 307 -7.70 -2.99 -13.29
CA GLY A 307 -7.50 -4.43 -13.49
C GLY A 307 -8.44 -5.11 -14.48
N GLY A 308 -9.69 -4.66 -14.64
CA GLY A 308 -10.67 -5.19 -15.60
C GLY A 308 -10.72 -4.44 -16.93
N ALA A 309 -9.84 -3.46 -17.15
CA ALA A 309 -9.80 -2.66 -18.36
C ALA A 309 -9.22 -3.41 -19.57
N ALA A 310 -9.63 -3.00 -20.76
CA ALA A 310 -9.02 -3.47 -21.99
C ALA A 310 -7.59 -2.89 -22.15
N THR A 311 -6.71 -3.64 -22.81
CA THR A 311 -5.29 -3.29 -22.96
C THR A 311 -4.90 -3.00 -24.39
N SER A 312 -3.81 -2.26 -24.59
CA SER A 312 -3.13 -2.13 -25.87
C SER A 312 -1.84 -2.97 -25.91
N GLU A 313 -1.26 -3.17 -27.10
CA GLU A 313 0.08 -3.74 -27.28
C GLU A 313 1.16 -2.66 -27.43
N ALA A 314 0.87 -1.42 -27.03
CA ALA A 314 1.84 -0.36 -27.11
C ALA A 314 3.08 -0.68 -26.24
N PRO A 315 4.26 -0.21 -26.64
CA PRO A 315 5.48 -0.38 -25.86
C PRO A 315 5.34 0.19 -24.45
N ALA A 316 6.02 -0.42 -23.50
CA ALA A 316 6.10 0.16 -22.16
C ALA A 316 7.00 1.42 -22.21
N LEU A 317 6.52 2.51 -21.64
CA LEU A 317 7.33 3.73 -21.53
C LEU A 317 8.46 3.50 -20.53
N ALA A 318 9.70 3.66 -20.98
CA ALA A 318 10.86 3.59 -20.11
C ALA A 318 10.90 4.76 -19.10
N GLY A 319 11.60 4.56 -17.99
CA GLY A 319 11.91 5.60 -17.01
C GLY A 319 13.39 5.61 -16.64
N ILE A 320 13.82 6.65 -15.90
CA ILE A 320 15.20 6.76 -15.46
C ILE A 320 15.60 5.57 -14.58
N SER A 321 16.74 4.95 -14.92
CA SER A 321 17.18 3.75 -14.20
C SER A 321 17.82 4.10 -12.86
N ALA A 322 17.52 3.32 -11.83
CA ALA A 322 18.20 3.38 -10.53
C ALA A 322 19.66 2.91 -10.63
N ASN A 323 20.05 2.14 -11.65
CA ASN A 323 21.42 1.68 -11.85
C ASN A 323 21.93 2.04 -13.26
N PRO A 324 22.69 3.14 -13.42
CA PRO A 324 23.21 3.59 -14.71
C PRO A 324 24.27 2.65 -15.31
N LYS A 325 24.92 1.82 -14.52
CA LYS A 325 26.07 0.97 -14.94
C LYS A 325 25.69 -0.40 -15.51
N GLY A 326 24.44 -0.63 -15.94
CA GLY A 326 24.16 -1.80 -16.76
C GLY A 326 23.12 -2.78 -16.26
N GLY A 327 22.13 -2.34 -15.58
CA GLY A 327 20.94 -3.12 -15.39
C GLY A 327 19.86 -2.74 -16.38
N SER A 328 19.34 -3.66 -17.17
CA SER A 328 18.07 -3.45 -17.81
C SER A 328 17.08 -3.06 -16.70
N SER A 329 16.53 -1.87 -16.79
CA SER A 329 15.57 -1.29 -15.84
C SER A 329 14.20 -1.94 -15.96
N GLY A 330 14.13 -3.24 -16.00
CA GLY A 330 12.90 -3.89 -15.61
C GLY A 330 12.68 -3.48 -14.16
N LEU A 331 11.55 -2.86 -13.88
CA LEU A 331 11.03 -2.53 -12.55
C LEU A 331 11.00 -3.79 -11.63
N LYS A 332 12.15 -4.34 -11.35
CA LYS A 332 12.33 -5.26 -10.24
C LYS A 332 12.63 -4.39 -9.04
N TRP A 333 11.65 -4.22 -8.22
CA TRP A 333 11.73 -3.61 -6.89
C TRP A 333 12.79 -4.28 -6.02
N GLU A 334 13.28 -5.42 -6.46
CA GLU A 334 14.29 -6.27 -5.85
C GLU A 334 15.60 -6.14 -6.62
N GLY A 335 16.70 -5.88 -5.90
CA GLY A 335 18.04 -6.04 -6.44
C GLY A 335 18.78 -4.76 -6.85
N THR A 336 18.31 -3.56 -6.49
CA THR A 336 19.11 -2.33 -6.63
C THR A 336 19.94 -2.02 -5.39
N SER A 337 19.56 -2.51 -4.21
CA SER A 337 20.28 -2.33 -2.95
C SER A 337 21.16 -3.52 -2.60
N LEU A 338 22.25 -3.28 -1.84
CA LEU A 338 23.16 -4.31 -1.35
C LEU A 338 22.51 -5.21 -0.31
N VAL A 339 21.64 -4.63 0.53
CA VAL A 339 20.80 -5.30 1.52
C VAL A 339 19.39 -4.74 1.37
N SER A 340 18.40 -5.62 1.34
CA SER A 340 16.99 -5.25 1.27
C SER A 340 16.28 -5.67 2.56
N ILE A 341 15.61 -4.72 3.22
CA ILE A 341 14.85 -4.93 4.45
C ILE A 341 13.36 -4.91 4.09
N PRO A 342 12.52 -5.85 4.54
CA PRO A 342 11.07 -5.73 4.37
C PRO A 342 10.61 -4.33 4.81
N LEU A 343 9.88 -3.64 3.93
CA LEU A 343 9.63 -2.20 4.08
C LEU A 343 8.99 -1.87 5.43
N ALA A 344 8.04 -2.66 5.90
CA ALA A 344 7.42 -2.49 7.21
C ALA A 344 8.36 -2.83 8.40
N ARG A 345 9.63 -3.22 8.18
CA ARG A 345 10.59 -3.59 9.23
C ARG A 345 11.76 -2.62 9.36
N PHE A 346 11.78 -1.49 8.66
CA PHE A 346 12.90 -0.56 8.77
C PHE A 346 13.02 0.06 10.18
N THR A 347 11.90 0.29 10.88
CA THR A 347 11.88 0.73 12.27
C THR A 347 12.59 -0.28 13.18
N ASP A 348 12.26 -1.56 13.06
CA ASP A 348 12.92 -2.64 13.80
C ASP A 348 14.41 -2.75 13.43
N CYS A 349 14.76 -2.55 12.15
CA CYS A 349 16.15 -2.52 11.68
C CYS A 349 16.97 -1.42 12.36
N PHE A 350 16.45 -0.20 12.41
CA PHE A 350 17.18 0.92 13.02
C PHE A 350 17.34 0.79 14.54
N LEU A 351 16.35 0.13 15.19
CA LEU A 351 16.40 -0.10 16.63
C LEU A 351 17.31 -1.27 17.03
N ASN A 352 17.46 -2.27 16.18
CA ASN A 352 18.09 -3.55 16.50
C ASN A 352 19.18 -3.96 15.48
N PRO A 353 20.26 -3.17 15.30
CA PRO A 353 21.36 -3.56 14.42
C PRO A 353 21.91 -4.95 14.77
N GLY A 354 22.19 -5.77 13.76
CA GLY A 354 22.71 -7.13 13.93
C GLY A 354 21.65 -8.20 14.21
N LYS A 355 20.38 -7.82 14.48
CA LYS A 355 19.27 -8.78 14.58
C LYS A 355 19.06 -9.48 13.23
N THR A 356 18.86 -10.79 13.27
CA THR A 356 18.49 -11.57 12.08
C THR A 356 17.01 -11.92 12.15
N ILE A 357 16.29 -11.64 11.07
CA ILE A 357 14.91 -12.02 10.85
C ILE A 357 14.79 -13.11 9.78
N GLU A 358 13.71 -13.85 9.79
CA GLU A 358 13.29 -14.73 8.71
C GLU A 358 12.36 -13.98 7.76
N HIS A 359 12.53 -14.19 6.45
CA HIS A 359 11.69 -13.63 5.41
C HIS A 359 11.65 -14.58 4.21
N ASN A 360 10.47 -15.09 3.88
CA ASN A 360 10.23 -15.91 2.69
C ASN A 360 11.25 -17.05 2.52
N GLY A 361 11.52 -17.78 3.60
CA GLY A 361 12.48 -18.89 3.63
C GLY A 361 13.96 -18.48 3.61
N THR A 362 14.26 -17.20 3.72
CA THR A 362 15.63 -16.66 3.81
C THR A 362 15.86 -15.97 5.16
N LYS A 363 17.11 -15.62 5.45
CA LYS A 363 17.48 -14.87 6.64
C LYS A 363 18.06 -13.53 6.25
N ILE A 364 17.61 -12.45 6.88
CA ILE A 364 18.09 -11.09 6.67
C ILE A 364 18.67 -10.60 7.98
N THR A 365 19.94 -10.17 7.97
CA THR A 365 20.59 -9.56 9.13
C THR A 365 20.58 -8.05 8.96
N TYR A 366 20.07 -7.34 9.94
CA TYR A 366 19.94 -5.88 9.93
C TYR A 366 21.31 -5.20 9.98
N PRO A 367 21.66 -4.32 9.02
CA PRO A 367 22.86 -3.49 9.12
C PRO A 367 22.70 -2.40 10.18
N ASP A 368 23.81 -1.82 10.62
CA ASP A 368 23.83 -0.67 11.51
C ASP A 368 23.70 0.62 10.70
N ILE A 369 22.48 1.15 10.60
CA ILE A 369 22.16 2.34 9.81
C ILE A 369 22.67 3.61 10.49
N ARG A 370 23.57 4.33 9.82
CA ARG A 370 24.19 5.57 10.28
C ARG A 370 23.67 6.80 9.55
N LEU A 371 23.20 6.65 8.33
CA LEU A 371 22.61 7.71 7.53
C LEU A 371 21.31 7.23 6.91
N VAL A 372 20.27 8.04 7.01
CA VAL A 372 19.01 7.88 6.28
C VAL A 372 18.92 8.98 5.24
N PHE A 373 18.72 8.62 3.98
CA PHE A 373 18.32 9.55 2.93
C PHE A 373 16.96 9.14 2.42
N TRP A 374 15.95 9.97 2.69
CA TRP A 374 14.56 9.69 2.33
C TRP A 374 14.06 10.66 1.26
N SER A 375 13.49 10.13 0.17
CA SER A 375 12.95 10.92 -0.92
C SER A 375 11.67 10.31 -1.45
N GLY A 376 10.61 11.09 -1.46
CA GLY A 376 9.28 10.61 -1.83
C GLY A 376 8.65 9.72 -0.76
N GLY A 377 7.45 10.06 -0.37
CA GLY A 377 6.71 9.44 0.72
C GLY A 377 7.02 10.06 2.10
N ASN A 378 6.07 9.90 3.00
CA ASN A 378 6.13 10.44 4.37
C ASN A 378 6.07 9.29 5.39
N PRO A 379 7.23 8.75 5.84
CA PRO A 379 7.26 7.61 6.76
C PRO A 379 6.49 7.86 8.06
N PHE A 380 6.38 9.09 8.55
CA PHE A 380 5.58 9.41 9.73
C PHE A 380 4.07 9.28 9.55
N ALA A 381 3.60 9.14 8.31
CA ALA A 381 2.20 8.85 8.00
C ALA A 381 2.00 7.49 7.30
N GLN A 382 3.06 6.69 7.17
CA GLN A 382 3.03 5.39 6.48
C GLN A 382 3.43 4.24 7.40
N GLN A 383 4.42 4.45 8.29
CA GLN A 383 4.92 3.44 9.21
C GLN A 383 4.07 3.39 10.48
N GLU A 384 3.77 2.20 10.92
CA GLU A 384 3.07 1.93 12.17
C GLU A 384 3.91 2.36 13.40
N ASP A 385 3.26 2.53 14.53
CA ASP A 385 3.85 2.96 15.81
C ASP A 385 4.76 4.18 15.67
N THR A 386 4.15 5.35 15.45
CA THR A 386 4.89 6.63 15.32
C THR A 386 5.86 6.86 16.47
N ASN A 387 5.54 6.42 17.70
CA ASN A 387 6.44 6.53 18.85
C ASN A 387 7.66 5.59 18.75
N GLY A 388 7.47 4.39 18.21
CA GLY A 388 8.55 3.47 17.83
C GLY A 388 9.42 4.07 16.73
N LEU A 389 8.77 4.63 15.70
CA LEU A 389 9.46 5.33 14.60
C LEU A 389 10.29 6.52 15.11
N LEU A 390 9.77 7.35 16.01
CA LEU A 390 10.52 8.46 16.63
C LEU A 390 11.78 7.97 17.32
N LYS A 391 11.69 6.85 18.06
CA LYS A 391 12.88 6.22 18.70
C LYS A 391 13.89 5.77 17.66
N ALA A 392 13.42 5.11 16.60
CA ALA A 392 14.25 4.63 15.50
C ALA A 392 14.89 5.80 14.73
N TRP A 393 14.12 6.86 14.46
CA TRP A 393 14.58 8.03 13.70
C TRP A 393 15.65 8.87 14.43
N LYS A 394 15.74 8.72 15.77
CA LYS A 394 16.80 9.35 16.58
C LYS A 394 18.14 8.57 16.53
N LYS A 395 18.19 7.36 15.98
CA LYS A 395 19.40 6.51 15.96
C LYS A 395 20.44 6.91 14.90
N PRO A 396 20.08 7.14 13.62
CA PRO A 396 21.07 7.52 12.62
C PRO A 396 21.81 8.81 12.98
N GLU A 397 23.07 8.89 12.59
CA GLU A 397 23.89 10.08 12.81
C GLU A 397 23.39 11.27 12.00
N THR A 398 22.89 11.00 10.78
CA THR A 398 22.34 12.02 9.88
C THR A 398 21.07 11.50 9.19
N VAL A 399 20.05 12.37 9.12
CA VAL A 399 18.81 12.15 8.37
C VAL A 399 18.63 13.27 7.35
N ILE A 400 18.51 12.89 6.08
CA ILE A 400 18.29 13.80 4.96
C ILE A 400 16.91 13.48 4.38
N VAL A 401 16.08 14.49 4.16
CA VAL A 401 14.75 14.36 3.57
C VAL A 401 14.64 15.29 2.36
N CYS A 402 14.19 14.74 1.23
CA CYS A 402 13.81 15.50 0.04
C CYS A 402 12.28 15.45 -0.07
N ASP A 403 11.63 16.61 0.08
CA ASP A 403 10.17 16.72 0.07
C ASP A 403 9.72 18.09 -0.42
N SER A 404 8.50 18.18 -0.96
CA SER A 404 7.90 19.44 -1.42
C SER A 404 7.23 20.24 -0.29
N MET A 405 6.98 19.60 0.85
CA MET A 405 6.25 20.18 1.97
C MET A 405 6.96 19.93 3.30
N TRP A 406 6.61 20.71 4.32
CA TRP A 406 7.06 20.50 5.70
C TRP A 406 6.25 19.36 6.36
N THR A 407 6.37 18.16 5.78
CA THR A 407 5.80 16.93 6.38
C THR A 407 6.43 16.64 7.75
N ALA A 408 5.81 15.77 8.54
CA ALA A 408 6.40 15.33 9.80
C ALA A 408 7.80 14.72 9.60
N SER A 409 8.04 14.02 8.49
CA SER A 409 9.35 13.49 8.12
C SER A 409 10.38 14.59 7.88
N ALA A 410 10.03 15.64 7.15
CA ALA A 410 10.90 16.79 6.92
C ALA A 410 11.21 17.54 8.23
N ARG A 411 10.21 17.72 9.11
CA ARG A 411 10.40 18.36 10.44
C ARG A 411 11.35 17.59 11.35
N HIS A 412 11.46 16.26 11.17
CA HIS A 412 12.34 15.40 11.95
C HIS A 412 13.66 15.06 11.22
N ALA A 413 14.05 15.83 10.20
CA ALA A 413 15.31 15.67 9.48
C ALA A 413 16.42 16.60 10.01
N ASP A 414 17.65 16.32 9.61
CA ASP A 414 18.81 17.19 9.81
C ASP A 414 19.02 18.12 8.61
N ILE A 415 18.81 17.60 7.41
CA ILE A 415 18.90 18.35 6.16
C ILE A 415 17.61 18.13 5.37
N VAL A 416 16.97 19.22 4.96
CA VAL A 416 15.75 19.21 4.15
C VAL A 416 16.04 19.88 2.82
N LEU A 417 15.80 19.16 1.75
CA LEU A 417 15.99 19.60 0.36
C LEU A 417 14.60 19.82 -0.26
N PRO A 418 14.23 21.08 -0.60
CA PRO A 418 12.90 21.37 -1.14
C PRO A 418 12.78 20.91 -2.59
N ALA A 419 11.91 19.92 -2.84
CA ALA A 419 11.63 19.38 -4.16
C ALA A 419 10.45 20.09 -4.84
N CYS A 420 10.49 20.17 -6.16
CA CYS A 420 9.35 20.60 -6.99
C CYS A 420 8.21 19.58 -6.95
N THR A 421 6.99 20.07 -7.05
CA THR A 421 5.82 19.26 -7.38
C THR A 421 5.83 18.90 -8.88
N SER A 422 4.93 17.99 -9.29
CA SER A 422 4.78 17.62 -10.71
C SER A 422 4.30 18.78 -11.60
N LEU A 423 3.65 19.80 -11.03
CA LEU A 423 3.21 20.99 -11.77
C LEU A 423 4.35 21.94 -12.11
N GLU A 424 5.48 21.83 -11.42
CA GLU A 424 6.63 22.74 -11.51
C GLU A 424 7.74 22.24 -12.45
N ARG A 425 7.52 21.14 -13.18
CA ARG A 425 8.51 20.50 -14.06
C ARG A 425 7.89 19.83 -15.28
N ASN A 426 8.71 19.56 -16.28
CA ASN A 426 8.35 18.76 -17.43
C ASN A 426 8.62 17.28 -17.18
N ASP A 427 7.77 16.40 -17.72
CA ASP A 427 7.97 14.96 -17.68
C ASP A 427 7.12 14.24 -18.74
N ILE A 428 7.11 12.92 -18.74
CA ILE A 428 6.26 12.06 -19.55
C ILE A 428 5.75 10.90 -18.70
N THR A 429 4.51 10.49 -18.93
CA THR A 429 3.94 9.31 -18.22
C THR A 429 3.08 8.47 -19.17
N SER A 430 2.89 7.20 -18.83
CA SER A 430 1.93 6.31 -19.48
C SER A 430 0.53 6.44 -18.88
N VAL A 431 -0.48 6.06 -19.66
CA VAL A 431 -1.88 6.02 -19.28
C VAL A 431 -2.28 4.57 -18.96
N GLY A 432 -2.70 4.34 -17.71
CA GLY A 432 -3.11 3.04 -17.23
C GLY A 432 -1.94 2.11 -16.90
N SER A 433 -1.96 1.48 -15.71
CA SER A 433 -0.83 0.63 -15.29
C SER A 433 -0.77 -0.70 -16.04
N TYR A 434 -1.91 -1.30 -16.34
CA TYR A 434 -1.97 -2.56 -17.12
C TYR A 434 -2.49 -2.36 -18.54
N SER A 435 -3.29 -1.33 -18.75
CA SER A 435 -3.94 -1.10 -20.03
C SER A 435 -3.02 -0.44 -21.06
N ASN A 436 -2.02 0.34 -20.61
CA ASN A 436 -1.05 1.05 -21.46
C ASN A 436 -1.68 1.74 -22.67
N LEU A 437 -2.74 2.51 -22.42
CA LEU A 437 -3.59 3.10 -23.47
C LEU A 437 -2.97 4.29 -24.20
N GLY A 438 -1.88 4.85 -23.69
CA GLY A 438 -1.24 6.01 -24.30
C GLY A 438 -0.11 6.60 -23.48
N TYR A 439 0.46 7.69 -23.97
CA TYR A 439 1.41 8.52 -23.24
C TYR A 439 0.90 9.95 -23.14
N ILE A 440 1.24 10.61 -22.05
CA ILE A 440 0.91 12.02 -21.78
C ILE A 440 2.20 12.80 -21.60
N ALA A 441 2.33 13.91 -22.32
CA ALA A 441 3.34 14.92 -22.06
C ALA A 441 2.93 15.75 -20.85
N MET A 442 3.73 15.69 -19.80
CA MET A 442 3.50 16.44 -18.58
C MET A 442 4.23 17.78 -18.70
N HIS A 443 3.54 18.80 -19.19
CA HIS A 443 4.11 20.13 -19.33
C HIS A 443 4.19 20.83 -17.96
N GLN A 444 5.29 21.54 -17.74
CA GLN A 444 5.42 22.44 -16.60
C GLN A 444 4.30 23.50 -16.65
N ALA A 445 3.44 23.51 -15.65
CA ALA A 445 2.30 24.42 -15.56
C ALA A 445 2.64 25.73 -14.83
N ILE A 446 3.55 25.68 -13.87
CA ILE A 446 4.01 26.83 -13.08
C ILE A 446 5.53 26.76 -12.92
N LEU A 447 6.15 27.91 -12.69
CA LEU A 447 7.57 27.95 -12.34
C LEU A 447 7.82 27.33 -10.96
N PRO A 448 9.02 26.74 -10.72
CA PRO A 448 9.41 26.29 -9.40
C PRO A 448 9.16 27.37 -8.35
N GLN A 449 8.48 27.00 -7.29
CA GLN A 449 8.11 27.93 -6.22
C GLN A 449 9.31 28.13 -5.28
N TYR A 450 9.53 29.38 -4.91
CA TYR A 450 10.67 29.78 -4.08
C TYR A 450 12.01 29.34 -4.70
N GLU A 451 12.75 28.48 -4.01
CA GLU A 451 14.04 27.93 -4.45
C GLU A 451 13.98 26.41 -4.61
N SER A 452 12.76 25.83 -4.77
CA SER A 452 12.64 24.41 -5.03
C SER A 452 13.33 24.01 -6.35
N LYS A 453 13.79 22.78 -6.43
CA LYS A 453 14.37 22.18 -7.62
C LYS A 453 13.70 20.83 -7.86
N SER A 454 13.68 20.40 -9.13
CA SER A 454 13.29 19.03 -9.42
C SER A 454 14.19 18.02 -8.71
N ASP A 455 13.67 16.84 -8.39
CA ASP A 455 14.49 15.76 -7.82
C ASP A 455 15.71 15.47 -8.71
N TYR A 456 15.54 15.51 -10.04
CA TYR A 456 16.65 15.34 -10.98
C TYR A 456 17.78 16.34 -10.74
N GLU A 457 17.45 17.62 -10.65
CA GLU A 457 18.43 18.69 -10.42
C GLU A 457 19.05 18.61 -9.01
N ILE A 458 18.27 18.26 -7.99
CA ILE A 458 18.79 18.06 -6.62
C ILE A 458 19.88 16.99 -6.63
N TYR A 459 19.60 15.85 -7.23
CA TYR A 459 20.57 14.74 -7.27
C TYR A 459 21.72 15.00 -8.23
N ARG A 460 21.51 15.79 -9.29
CA ARG A 460 22.59 16.25 -10.17
C ARG A 460 23.60 17.11 -9.40
N LEU A 461 23.13 18.04 -8.57
CA LEU A 461 24.00 18.86 -7.73
C LEU A 461 24.83 18.00 -6.75
N ILE A 462 24.20 17.00 -6.12
CA ILE A 462 24.89 16.05 -5.24
C ILE A 462 25.90 15.23 -6.02
N ALA A 463 25.53 14.69 -7.18
CA ALA A 463 26.40 13.91 -8.06
C ALA A 463 27.63 14.70 -8.50
N ARG A 464 27.48 16.00 -8.78
CA ARG A 464 28.58 16.92 -9.11
C ARG A 464 29.59 17.02 -7.95
N GLU A 465 29.10 17.26 -6.72
CA GLU A 465 29.96 17.34 -5.53
C GLU A 465 30.64 15.98 -5.20
N MET A 466 30.01 14.87 -5.62
CA MET A 466 30.55 13.51 -5.50
C MET A 466 31.53 13.14 -6.62
N GLY A 467 31.59 13.91 -7.73
CA GLY A 467 32.48 13.71 -8.86
C GLY A 467 32.00 12.70 -9.90
N PHE A 468 30.68 12.38 -9.94
CA PHE A 468 30.10 11.47 -10.93
C PHE A 468 28.85 12.05 -11.64
N GLU A 469 28.83 13.39 -11.86
CA GLU A 469 27.71 14.06 -12.53
C GLU A 469 27.44 13.48 -13.92
N GLU A 470 28.49 13.20 -14.71
CA GLU A 470 28.35 12.62 -16.06
C GLU A 470 27.72 11.21 -16.00
N ASP A 471 28.17 10.36 -15.08
CA ASP A 471 27.58 9.03 -14.89
C ASP A 471 26.10 9.11 -14.44
N TYR A 472 25.75 10.15 -13.70
CA TYR A 472 24.38 10.37 -13.23
C TYR A 472 23.49 10.87 -14.37
N THR A 473 23.95 11.87 -15.13
CA THR A 473 23.14 12.54 -16.17
C THR A 473 23.20 11.86 -17.53
N GLU A 474 24.25 11.08 -17.82
CA GLU A 474 24.57 10.58 -19.16
C GLU A 474 24.60 11.71 -20.21
N GLY A 475 24.98 12.92 -19.79
CA GLY A 475 25.04 14.12 -20.65
C GLY A 475 23.68 14.72 -21.01
N LEU A 476 22.57 14.29 -20.37
CA LEU A 476 21.22 14.76 -20.67
C LEU A 476 20.68 15.66 -19.54
N ASP A 477 19.82 16.59 -19.90
CA ASP A 477 18.89 17.26 -19.00
C ASP A 477 17.55 16.51 -18.92
N GLU A 478 16.60 17.02 -18.15
CA GLU A 478 15.29 16.38 -17.95
C GLU A 478 14.53 16.22 -19.28
N LEU A 479 14.51 17.23 -20.12
CA LEU A 479 13.81 17.16 -21.40
C LEU A 479 14.50 16.22 -22.39
N GLY A 480 15.83 16.15 -22.35
CA GLY A 480 16.63 15.18 -23.09
C GLY A 480 16.29 13.74 -22.71
N TRP A 481 16.08 13.46 -21.42
CA TRP A 481 15.59 12.16 -20.94
C TRP A 481 14.18 11.86 -21.43
N VAL A 482 13.25 12.80 -21.32
CA VAL A 482 11.86 12.65 -21.82
C VAL A 482 11.86 12.30 -23.29
N LYS A 483 12.63 13.04 -24.11
CA LYS A 483 12.78 12.79 -25.54
C LYS A 483 13.37 11.42 -25.84
N ARG A 484 14.41 11.02 -25.11
CA ARG A 484 15.05 9.70 -25.24
C ARG A 484 14.06 8.57 -24.99
N PHE A 485 13.25 8.65 -23.94
CA PHE A 485 12.24 7.62 -23.60
C PHE A 485 11.14 7.56 -24.66
N TYR A 486 10.64 8.71 -25.11
CA TYR A 486 9.63 8.76 -26.14
C TYR A 486 10.11 8.17 -27.46
N GLU A 487 11.29 8.56 -27.95
CA GLU A 487 11.84 8.07 -29.22
C GLU A 487 12.21 6.58 -29.17
N ALA A 488 12.62 6.06 -28.03
CA ALA A 488 12.81 4.63 -27.82
C ALA A 488 11.47 3.87 -27.97
N ALA A 489 10.44 4.32 -27.28
CA ALA A 489 9.09 3.74 -27.38
C ALA A 489 8.53 3.89 -28.80
N ARG A 490 8.73 5.04 -29.47
CA ARG A 490 8.31 5.26 -30.85
C ARG A 490 8.98 4.31 -31.84
N THR A 491 10.26 4.04 -31.64
CA THR A 491 11.01 3.08 -32.46
C THR A 491 10.46 1.66 -32.28
N GLU A 492 10.22 1.23 -31.05
CA GLU A 492 9.63 -0.07 -30.73
C GLU A 492 8.18 -0.19 -31.28
N ALA A 493 7.37 0.85 -31.12
CA ALA A 493 6.03 0.92 -31.68
C ALA A 493 6.02 0.70 -33.19
N GLY A 494 6.94 1.37 -33.93
CA GLY A 494 7.10 1.20 -35.36
C GLY A 494 7.46 -0.23 -35.78
N GLN A 495 8.29 -0.92 -34.98
CA GLN A 495 8.62 -2.33 -35.19
C GLN A 495 7.38 -3.25 -34.98
N ASN A 496 6.48 -2.85 -34.10
CA ASN A 496 5.23 -3.58 -33.81
C ASN A 496 4.04 -3.13 -34.68
N GLY A 497 4.29 -2.28 -35.70
CA GLY A 497 3.27 -1.82 -36.63
C GLY A 497 2.40 -0.66 -36.13
N TYR A 498 2.79 0.02 -35.04
CA TYR A 498 2.14 1.25 -34.56
C TYR A 498 2.85 2.48 -35.06
N GLU A 499 2.09 3.41 -35.63
CA GLU A 499 2.62 4.72 -36.03
C GLU A 499 2.45 5.71 -34.88
N MET A 500 3.56 6.23 -34.35
CA MET A 500 3.58 7.32 -33.40
C MET A 500 4.09 8.60 -34.07
N PRO A 501 3.56 9.79 -33.71
CA PRO A 501 4.08 11.06 -34.19
C PRO A 501 5.56 11.26 -33.76
N ASP A 502 6.26 12.17 -34.40
CA ASP A 502 7.56 12.62 -33.88
C ASP A 502 7.41 13.31 -32.53
N PHE A 503 8.53 13.45 -31.82
CA PHE A 503 8.52 14.02 -30.48
C PHE A 503 7.91 15.42 -30.40
N GLU A 504 8.23 16.29 -31.33
CA GLU A 504 7.77 17.69 -31.32
C GLU A 504 6.25 17.77 -31.54
N THR A 505 5.73 16.94 -32.45
CA THR A 505 4.29 16.80 -32.66
C THR A 505 3.57 16.24 -31.45
N PHE A 506 4.10 15.18 -30.82
CA PHE A 506 3.57 14.62 -29.59
C PHE A 506 3.60 15.64 -28.44
N TRP A 507 4.76 16.28 -28.24
CA TRP A 507 4.94 17.25 -27.16
C TRP A 507 3.95 18.40 -27.28
N LYS A 508 3.75 18.92 -28.48
CA LYS A 508 2.77 19.99 -28.76
C LYS A 508 1.32 19.50 -28.56
N ALA A 509 0.99 18.30 -28.98
CA ALA A 509 -0.35 17.72 -28.82
C ALA A 509 -0.68 17.40 -27.35
N GLY A 510 0.33 17.10 -26.55
CA GLY A 510 0.20 16.74 -25.14
C GLY A 510 -0.07 15.28 -24.87
N TRP A 511 -0.41 14.47 -25.86
CA TRP A 511 -0.76 13.06 -25.68
C TRP A 511 -0.70 12.26 -26.99
N VAL A 512 -0.60 10.95 -26.86
CA VAL A 512 -0.81 9.96 -27.92
C VAL A 512 -1.58 8.77 -27.35
N TRP A 513 -2.59 8.28 -28.10
CA TRP A 513 -3.38 7.13 -27.74
C TRP A 513 -3.08 5.94 -28.62
N PHE A 514 -3.18 4.75 -28.05
CA PHE A 514 -2.99 3.48 -28.74
C PHE A 514 -4.32 2.74 -28.93
N PRO A 515 -4.51 1.99 -30.03
CA PRO A 515 -5.68 1.18 -30.20
C PRO A 515 -5.73 0.07 -29.15
N VAL A 516 -6.92 -0.16 -28.64
CA VAL A 516 -7.20 -1.27 -27.73
C VAL A 516 -7.29 -2.56 -28.53
N LEU A 517 -6.65 -3.62 -28.05
CA LEU A 517 -6.77 -4.96 -28.61
C LEU A 517 -8.20 -5.49 -28.47
N ALA A 518 -8.79 -5.94 -29.58
CA ALA A 518 -10.15 -6.48 -29.59
C ALA A 518 -10.32 -7.63 -28.59
N ASP A 519 -9.37 -8.56 -28.55
CA ASP A 519 -9.41 -9.72 -27.67
C ASP A 519 -9.26 -9.35 -26.20
N SER A 520 -8.57 -8.24 -25.85
CA SER A 520 -8.43 -7.80 -24.48
C SER A 520 -9.74 -7.35 -23.82
N LYS A 521 -10.73 -6.94 -24.64
CA LYS A 521 -12.10 -6.63 -24.18
C LYS A 521 -12.82 -7.85 -23.64
N HIS A 522 -12.38 -9.04 -24.03
CA HIS A 522 -12.94 -10.32 -23.58
C HIS A 522 -11.93 -11.15 -22.80
N TYR A 523 -10.93 -10.49 -22.20
CA TYR A 523 -9.93 -11.16 -21.38
C TYR A 523 -10.59 -11.88 -20.20
N ASN A 524 -10.30 -13.16 -20.06
CA ASN A 524 -10.83 -14.02 -19.01
C ASN A 524 -9.67 -14.53 -18.14
N TYR A 525 -9.54 -13.99 -16.94
CA TYR A 525 -8.45 -14.33 -16.03
C TYR A 525 -8.42 -15.83 -15.73
N LEU A 526 -7.26 -16.46 -15.92
CA LEU A 526 -7.05 -17.91 -15.81
C LEU A 526 -7.93 -18.76 -16.76
N GLY A 527 -8.48 -18.17 -17.82
CA GLY A 527 -9.31 -18.87 -18.80
C GLY A 527 -8.56 -19.96 -19.56
N ASP A 528 -7.33 -19.71 -19.98
CA ASP A 528 -6.51 -20.68 -20.72
C ASP A 528 -6.03 -21.82 -19.81
N PHE A 529 -5.67 -21.53 -18.56
CA PHE A 529 -5.43 -22.55 -17.54
C PHE A 529 -6.66 -23.47 -17.38
N ARG A 530 -7.86 -22.91 -17.30
CA ARG A 530 -9.10 -23.70 -17.21
C ARG A 530 -9.36 -24.54 -18.46
N LYS A 531 -9.08 -24.01 -19.64
CA LYS A 531 -9.25 -24.82 -20.91
C LYS A 531 -8.35 -26.06 -20.87
N ASN A 532 -7.08 -25.89 -20.52
CA ASN A 532 -6.15 -27.00 -20.42
C ASN A 532 -4.98 -26.69 -19.44
N PRO A 533 -5.04 -27.17 -18.20
CA PRO A 533 -4.03 -26.88 -17.19
C PRO A 533 -2.68 -27.57 -17.44
N ILE A 534 -2.61 -28.54 -18.38
CA ILE A 534 -1.36 -29.20 -18.77
C ILE A 534 -0.63 -28.36 -19.82
N VAL A 535 -1.36 -27.79 -20.77
CA VAL A 535 -0.77 -26.92 -21.82
C VAL A 535 -0.48 -25.51 -21.28
N ASN A 536 -1.35 -25.01 -20.40
CA ASN A 536 -1.23 -23.69 -19.79
C ASN A 536 -1.11 -23.82 -18.25
N PRO A 537 -0.01 -24.40 -17.73
CA PRO A 537 0.16 -24.57 -16.29
C PRO A 537 0.36 -23.21 -15.62
N LEU A 538 0.01 -23.12 -14.33
CA LEU A 538 0.37 -21.99 -13.49
C LEU A 538 1.86 -21.99 -13.14
N GLY A 539 2.41 -20.87 -12.75
CA GLY A 539 3.80 -20.72 -12.29
C GLY A 539 4.10 -21.33 -10.91
N THR A 540 3.17 -22.09 -10.33
CA THR A 540 3.36 -22.80 -9.05
C THR A 540 4.23 -24.04 -9.22
N ALA A 541 4.71 -24.61 -8.13
CA ALA A 541 5.53 -25.84 -8.17
C ALA A 541 4.77 -27.03 -8.78
N SER A 542 3.46 -27.09 -8.59
CA SER A 542 2.58 -28.15 -9.13
C SER A 542 2.04 -27.85 -10.54
N GLY A 543 2.21 -26.63 -11.04
CA GLY A 543 1.52 -26.14 -12.24
C GLY A 543 0.01 -25.94 -12.05
N ARG A 544 -0.50 -26.05 -10.82
CA ARG A 544 -1.92 -25.94 -10.44
C ARG A 544 -2.10 -24.95 -9.31
N ILE A 545 -3.35 -24.67 -8.95
CA ILE A 545 -3.68 -23.89 -7.75
C ILE A 545 -3.29 -24.70 -6.52
N GLU A 546 -2.44 -24.14 -5.64
CA GLU A 546 -2.00 -24.80 -4.43
C GLU A 546 -2.90 -24.43 -3.25
N ILE A 547 -3.86 -25.29 -2.91
CA ILE A 547 -4.65 -25.20 -1.67
C ILE A 547 -3.75 -25.49 -0.47
N PHE A 548 -2.82 -26.41 -0.62
CA PHE A 548 -1.70 -26.62 0.28
C PHE A 548 -0.40 -26.43 -0.51
N SER A 549 0.48 -25.58 0.02
CA SER A 549 1.82 -25.39 -0.57
C SER A 549 2.88 -26.12 0.25
N ASP A 550 3.44 -27.18 -0.30
CA ASP A 550 4.53 -27.93 0.32
C ASP A 550 5.76 -27.02 0.52
N LYS A 551 5.94 -26.04 -0.35
CA LYS A 551 7.04 -25.08 -0.25
C LYS A 551 6.88 -24.16 0.98
N VAL A 552 5.71 -23.57 1.18
CA VAL A 552 5.43 -22.74 2.36
C VAL A 552 5.52 -23.60 3.63
N ALA A 553 4.93 -24.78 3.63
CA ALA A 553 5.01 -25.72 4.75
C ALA A 553 6.45 -26.09 5.12
N SER A 554 7.35 -26.20 4.13
CA SER A 554 8.76 -26.57 4.34
C SER A 554 9.56 -25.52 5.12
N TYR A 555 9.06 -24.28 5.23
CA TYR A 555 9.71 -23.24 6.03
C TYR A 555 9.49 -23.44 7.54
N GLY A 556 8.47 -24.22 7.94
CA GLY A 556 8.19 -24.50 9.34
C GLY A 556 7.68 -23.29 10.12
N TYR A 557 7.02 -22.35 9.47
CA TYR A 557 6.47 -21.15 10.10
C TYR A 557 5.10 -21.48 10.70
N ASP A 558 4.98 -21.37 12.03
CA ASP A 558 3.71 -21.57 12.74
C ASP A 558 2.74 -20.39 12.57
N ASP A 559 3.28 -19.21 12.21
CA ASP A 559 2.53 -17.99 11.89
C ASP A 559 2.12 -17.89 10.42
N CYS A 560 2.55 -18.84 9.56
CA CYS A 560 2.07 -19.01 8.19
C CYS A 560 2.23 -20.48 7.76
N PRO A 561 1.27 -21.36 8.10
CA PRO A 561 1.32 -22.78 7.76
C PRO A 561 1.08 -23.03 6.27
N GLY A 562 1.19 -24.31 5.86
CA GLY A 562 1.12 -24.73 4.46
C GLY A 562 -0.25 -24.63 3.77
N HIS A 563 -1.30 -24.22 4.45
CA HIS A 563 -2.63 -23.97 3.91
C HIS A 563 -3.32 -22.81 4.65
N PRO A 564 -4.40 -22.21 4.09
CA PRO A 564 -5.12 -21.17 4.80
C PRO A 564 -5.62 -21.65 6.17
N THR A 565 -5.29 -20.89 7.20
CA THR A 565 -5.59 -21.23 8.60
C THR A 565 -6.04 -19.98 9.33
N TRP A 566 -7.05 -20.10 10.18
CA TRP A 566 -7.38 -19.07 11.13
C TRP A 566 -6.35 -19.09 12.26
N LEU A 567 -5.62 -18.00 12.38
CA LEU A 567 -4.67 -17.75 13.45
C LEU A 567 -5.17 -16.55 14.24
N GLU A 568 -5.17 -16.67 15.57
CA GLU A 568 -5.66 -15.60 16.44
C GLU A 568 -4.65 -14.45 16.49
N PRO A 569 -5.06 -13.21 16.08
CA PRO A 569 -4.18 -12.06 16.15
C PRO A 569 -3.85 -11.64 17.59
N THR A 570 -2.72 -10.97 17.77
CA THR A 570 -2.29 -10.42 19.07
C THR A 570 -3.30 -9.40 19.63
N GLU A 571 -3.83 -8.54 18.75
CA GLU A 571 -4.90 -7.59 19.08
C GLU A 571 -6.11 -7.84 18.18
N TRP A 572 -7.23 -8.26 18.78
CA TRP A 572 -8.51 -8.41 18.11
C TRP A 572 -9.67 -8.45 19.13
N LEU A 573 -10.91 -8.27 18.66
CA LEU A 573 -12.10 -8.11 19.53
C LEU A 573 -12.46 -9.35 20.37
N GLY A 574 -11.94 -10.54 20.05
CA GLY A 574 -12.10 -11.75 20.86
C GLY A 574 -10.94 -12.02 21.82
N GLY A 575 -9.86 -11.24 21.74
CA GLY A 575 -8.65 -11.42 22.54
C GLY A 575 -8.67 -10.67 23.88
N LYS A 576 -7.63 -10.88 24.68
CA LYS A 576 -7.49 -10.25 26.01
C LYS A 576 -7.39 -8.73 25.93
N ALA A 577 -6.81 -8.20 24.86
CA ALA A 577 -6.62 -6.77 24.67
C ALA A 577 -7.96 -6.00 24.63
N ALA A 578 -9.06 -6.66 24.21
CA ALA A 578 -10.40 -6.07 24.14
C ALA A 578 -10.99 -5.67 25.52
N GLN A 579 -10.45 -6.17 26.61
CA GLN A 579 -10.89 -5.76 27.95
C GLN A 579 -10.51 -4.33 28.27
N ASP A 580 -9.31 -3.87 27.84
CA ASP A 580 -8.80 -2.53 28.09
C ASP A 580 -9.04 -1.60 26.88
N TYR A 581 -9.10 -2.17 25.68
CA TYR A 581 -9.25 -1.48 24.39
C TYR A 581 -10.39 -2.09 23.58
N PRO A 582 -11.65 -1.72 23.88
CA PRO A 582 -12.83 -2.47 23.43
C PRO A 582 -13.22 -2.23 21.97
N PHE A 583 -12.54 -1.36 21.25
CA PHE A 583 -12.83 -1.09 19.85
C PHE A 583 -11.69 -1.55 18.95
N ALA A 584 -12.04 -2.17 17.82
CA ALA A 584 -11.11 -2.36 16.72
C ALA A 584 -10.95 -1.06 15.95
N LEU A 585 -9.70 -0.70 15.60
CA LEU A 585 -9.40 0.44 14.75
C LEU A 585 -9.28 0.01 13.29
N LEU A 586 -9.95 0.74 12.40
CA LEU A 586 -9.73 0.67 10.96
C LEU A 586 -9.11 1.96 10.45
N THR A 587 -8.09 1.82 9.59
CA THR A 587 -7.36 2.94 8.99
C THR A 587 -7.62 2.99 7.48
N SER A 588 -8.88 3.22 7.09
CA SER A 588 -9.29 3.21 5.69
C SER A 588 -8.84 4.46 4.93
N LYS A 589 -8.79 4.38 3.58
CA LYS A 589 -8.47 5.53 2.71
C LYS A 589 -9.51 6.65 2.86
N SER A 590 -9.05 7.89 2.91
CA SER A 590 -9.90 9.07 2.78
C SER A 590 -10.25 9.33 1.30
N ARG A 591 -11.45 9.86 1.03
CA ARG A 591 -11.85 10.31 -0.31
C ARG A 591 -11.05 11.54 -0.76
N TYR A 592 -10.74 12.44 0.15
CA TYR A 592 -10.18 13.77 -0.14
C TYR A 592 -8.66 13.86 0.01
N ARG A 593 -8.02 12.72 0.20
CA ARG A 593 -6.59 12.58 0.41
C ARG A 593 -6.08 11.30 -0.23
N LEU A 594 -4.86 11.30 -0.75
CA LEU A 594 -4.16 10.10 -1.15
C LEU A 594 -3.03 9.84 -0.16
N HIS A 595 -3.21 8.84 0.73
CA HIS A 595 -2.32 8.62 1.87
C HIS A 595 -2.14 9.93 2.66
N SER A 596 -0.90 10.45 2.76
CA SER A 596 -0.60 11.73 3.42
C SER A 596 -0.53 12.93 2.46
N GLN A 597 -0.78 12.72 1.16
CA GLN A 597 -0.86 13.82 0.19
C GLN A 597 -2.20 14.55 0.34
N LEU A 598 -2.16 15.86 0.10
CA LEU A 598 -3.29 16.77 0.23
C LEU A 598 -3.75 17.05 1.67
N ASP A 599 -3.11 16.50 2.68
CA ASP A 599 -3.44 16.79 4.09
C ASP A 599 -3.12 18.25 4.47
N SER A 600 -2.23 18.91 3.74
CA SER A 600 -1.91 20.33 3.87
C SER A 600 -2.78 21.27 3.01
N THR A 601 -3.81 20.75 2.33
CA THR A 601 -4.66 21.52 1.43
C THR A 601 -6.06 21.73 1.99
N GLU A 602 -6.83 22.62 1.37
CA GLU A 602 -8.22 22.91 1.78
C GLU A 602 -9.15 21.70 1.62
N SER A 603 -8.80 20.72 0.77
CA SER A 603 -9.63 19.52 0.56
C SER A 603 -9.83 18.70 1.84
N ARG A 604 -8.88 18.73 2.78
CA ARG A 604 -9.04 18.08 4.09
C ARG A 604 -10.20 18.68 4.89
N ASN A 605 -10.51 19.98 4.73
CA ASN A 605 -11.53 20.67 5.48
C ASN A 605 -12.95 20.19 5.17
N PHE A 606 -13.14 19.44 4.06
CA PHE A 606 -14.45 18.83 3.75
C PHE A 606 -14.89 17.78 4.78
N THR A 607 -13.97 17.22 5.54
CA THR A 607 -14.28 16.17 6.52
C THR A 607 -13.81 16.49 7.93
N ASN A 608 -12.84 17.38 8.13
CA ASN A 608 -12.30 17.69 9.44
C ASN A 608 -13.36 18.23 10.41
N ILE A 609 -13.23 17.83 11.66
CA ILE A 609 -14.04 18.31 12.79
C ILE A 609 -13.07 18.95 13.79
N GLU A 610 -13.30 20.23 14.13
CA GLU A 610 -12.40 20.99 15.00
C GLU A 610 -10.92 20.89 14.56
N ASP A 611 -10.67 21.05 13.24
CA ASP A 611 -9.38 20.90 12.56
C ASP A 611 -8.72 19.51 12.65
N ARG A 612 -9.43 18.49 13.10
CA ARG A 612 -8.93 17.13 13.35
C ARG A 612 -9.53 16.11 12.42
N GLU A 613 -8.79 15.03 12.18
CA GLU A 613 -9.29 13.87 11.44
C GLU A 613 -10.51 13.27 12.15
N PRO A 614 -11.58 12.93 11.42
CA PRO A 614 -12.76 12.32 12.02
C PRO A 614 -12.50 10.91 12.57
N CYS A 615 -12.98 10.65 13.77
CA CYS A 615 -13.19 9.31 14.32
C CYS A 615 -14.65 8.92 14.15
N TRP A 616 -14.92 7.91 13.31
CA TRP A 616 -16.27 7.40 13.06
C TRP A 616 -16.67 6.45 14.17
N ILE A 617 -17.82 6.71 14.79
CA ILE A 617 -18.29 5.99 15.98
C ILE A 617 -19.75 5.58 15.75
N HIS A 618 -20.08 4.30 16.00
CA HIS A 618 -21.46 3.84 15.90
C HIS A 618 -22.36 4.54 16.94
N PRO A 619 -23.65 4.84 16.62
CA PRO A 619 -24.57 5.50 17.55
C PRO A 619 -24.68 4.85 18.93
N ASP A 620 -24.73 3.51 18.98
CA ASP A 620 -24.81 2.77 20.26
C ASP A 620 -23.54 2.91 21.12
N ALA A 621 -22.38 3.03 20.47
CA ALA A 621 -21.11 3.27 21.15
C ALA A 621 -21.03 4.73 21.61
N ALA A 622 -21.37 5.67 20.75
CA ALA A 622 -21.40 7.08 21.05
C ALA A 622 -22.30 7.42 22.24
N ALA A 623 -23.51 6.83 22.28
CA ALA A 623 -24.43 7.01 23.40
C ALA A 623 -23.85 6.52 24.73
N LYS A 624 -23.13 5.38 24.75
CA LYS A 624 -22.45 4.84 25.95
C LYS A 624 -21.29 5.73 26.41
N LEU A 625 -20.61 6.36 25.46
CA LEU A 625 -19.46 7.24 25.72
C LEU A 625 -19.88 8.68 26.04
N GLY A 626 -21.16 9.02 25.86
CA GLY A 626 -21.65 10.40 26.01
C GLY A 626 -21.06 11.34 24.96
N VAL A 627 -20.87 10.87 23.71
CA VAL A 627 -20.24 11.58 22.61
C VAL A 627 -21.25 11.86 21.52
N ALA A 628 -21.22 13.06 20.95
CA ALA A 628 -22.01 13.48 19.79
C ALA A 628 -21.11 13.87 18.62
N THR A 629 -21.71 13.93 17.41
CA THR A 629 -20.99 14.47 16.25
C THR A 629 -20.61 15.93 16.52
N GLY A 630 -19.34 16.26 16.27
CA GLY A 630 -18.77 17.57 16.55
C GLY A 630 -17.96 17.66 17.85
N ASP A 631 -18.13 16.70 18.78
CA ASP A 631 -17.25 16.59 19.94
C ASP A 631 -15.83 16.21 19.52
N VAL A 632 -14.84 16.52 20.35
CA VAL A 632 -13.48 15.96 20.23
C VAL A 632 -13.34 14.77 21.17
N VAL A 633 -12.70 13.72 20.68
CA VAL A 633 -12.42 12.52 21.46
C VAL A 633 -10.92 12.24 21.49
N LYS A 634 -10.47 11.69 22.61
CA LYS A 634 -9.16 11.08 22.75
C LYS A 634 -9.28 9.60 22.40
N VAL A 635 -8.56 9.19 21.37
CA VAL A 635 -8.41 7.79 20.98
C VAL A 635 -7.05 7.30 21.45
N SER A 636 -7.01 6.20 22.18
CA SER A 636 -5.77 5.68 22.77
C SER A 636 -5.59 4.20 22.49
N SER A 637 -4.37 3.80 22.21
CA SER A 637 -3.89 2.42 22.18
C SER A 637 -2.80 2.21 23.23
N ARG A 638 -2.17 1.04 23.24
CA ARG A 638 -0.99 0.78 24.10
C ARG A 638 0.24 1.59 23.72
N ARG A 639 0.25 2.17 22.50
CA ARG A 639 1.41 2.86 21.92
C ARG A 639 1.37 4.37 22.06
N GLY A 640 0.17 4.93 22.05
CA GLY A 640 0.01 6.39 22.15
C GLY A 640 -1.46 6.82 22.13
N SER A 641 -1.66 8.12 22.04
CA SER A 641 -2.97 8.75 21.99
C SER A 641 -3.03 9.85 20.94
N ILE A 642 -4.21 10.00 20.35
CA ILE A 642 -4.51 11.09 19.41
C ILE A 642 -5.78 11.81 19.84
N LEU A 643 -5.94 13.06 19.39
CA LEU A 643 -7.23 13.75 19.36
C LEU A 643 -7.84 13.63 17.98
N ALA A 644 -9.13 13.32 17.93
CA ALA A 644 -9.90 13.20 16.69
C ALA A 644 -11.30 13.82 16.86
N GLY A 645 -11.89 14.28 15.77
CA GLY A 645 -13.26 14.80 15.80
C GLY A 645 -14.29 13.67 15.72
N ALA A 646 -15.28 13.62 16.59
CA ALA A 646 -16.28 12.57 16.59
C ALA A 646 -17.29 12.73 15.45
N LEU A 647 -17.46 11.68 14.64
CA LEU A 647 -18.50 11.53 13.63
C LEU A 647 -19.36 10.31 13.97
N VAL A 648 -20.56 10.56 14.50
CA VAL A 648 -21.50 9.49 14.84
C VAL A 648 -22.23 9.01 13.59
N THR A 649 -22.10 7.72 13.25
CA THR A 649 -22.68 7.13 12.03
C THR A 649 -22.95 5.63 12.19
N ASP A 650 -24.04 5.16 11.60
CA ASP A 650 -24.41 3.74 11.53
C ASP A 650 -23.69 2.96 10.42
N ARG A 651 -22.78 3.63 9.70
CA ARG A 651 -21.95 3.02 8.65
C ARG A 651 -20.78 2.20 9.17
N VAL A 652 -20.64 2.05 10.46
CA VAL A 652 -19.57 1.28 11.11
C VAL A 652 -20.16 0.34 12.15
N ARG A 653 -19.51 -0.79 12.44
CA ARG A 653 -19.95 -1.71 13.49
C ARG A 653 -19.91 -1.06 14.89
N PRO A 654 -20.75 -1.51 15.84
CA PRO A 654 -20.76 -0.95 17.22
C PRO A 654 -19.46 -1.12 17.99
N ASP A 655 -18.64 -2.13 17.65
CA ASP A 655 -17.37 -2.49 18.29
C ASP A 655 -16.15 -2.07 17.46
N THR A 656 -16.35 -1.23 16.46
CA THR A 656 -15.29 -0.80 15.53
C THR A 656 -15.35 0.72 15.35
N VAL A 657 -14.19 1.34 15.23
CA VAL A 657 -14.06 2.77 14.91
C VAL A 657 -13.14 2.96 13.71
N VAL A 658 -13.34 4.07 13.02
CA VAL A 658 -12.54 4.41 11.83
C VAL A 658 -11.86 5.75 12.07
N VAL A 659 -10.53 5.76 11.99
CA VAL A 659 -9.72 6.97 11.82
C VAL A 659 -8.99 6.79 10.49
N ARG A 660 -9.29 7.64 9.51
CA ARG A 660 -8.75 7.44 8.16
C ARG A 660 -7.27 7.79 8.12
N HIS A 661 -6.46 6.92 7.50
CA HIS A 661 -5.02 7.10 7.44
C HIS A 661 -4.60 8.33 6.65
N GLY A 662 -3.41 8.84 7.01
CA GLY A 662 -2.71 9.87 6.26
C GLY A 662 -2.76 11.26 6.87
N ALA A 663 -3.48 11.49 7.97
CA ALA A 663 -3.35 12.71 8.74
C ALA A 663 -1.90 12.87 9.21
N TRP A 664 -1.34 14.08 9.05
CA TRP A 664 0.04 14.34 9.45
C TRP A 664 0.19 14.36 10.96
N TYR A 665 1.30 13.82 11.44
CA TYR A 665 1.64 13.81 12.85
C TYR A 665 1.91 15.24 13.35
N ASP A 666 1.14 15.68 14.35
CA ASP A 666 1.24 16.99 15.02
C ASP A 666 1.33 16.80 16.54
N PRO A 667 2.52 16.57 17.09
CA PRO A 667 2.71 16.34 18.51
C PRO A 667 2.49 17.63 19.32
N GLU A 668 1.83 17.52 20.47
CA GLU A 668 1.68 18.62 21.43
C GLU A 668 3.04 19.15 21.88
N GLU A 669 3.99 18.24 22.13
CA GLU A 669 5.40 18.54 22.47
C GLU A 669 6.33 18.04 21.36
N PRO A 670 6.74 18.90 20.41
CA PRO A 670 7.57 18.51 19.28
C PRO A 670 8.91 17.86 19.69
N GLY A 671 9.20 16.71 19.07
CA GLY A 671 10.42 15.94 19.34
C GLY A 671 10.36 15.02 20.56
N GLU A 672 9.33 15.12 21.41
CA GLU A 672 9.15 14.22 22.55
C GLU A 672 8.40 12.93 22.13
N ILE A 673 8.77 11.81 22.81
CA ILE A 673 8.20 10.50 22.54
C ILE A 673 7.04 10.25 23.49
N GLY A 674 5.91 9.78 22.97
CA GLY A 674 4.73 9.46 23.79
C GLY A 674 3.82 10.66 24.06
N THR A 675 4.12 11.82 23.48
CA THR A 675 3.26 12.99 23.55
C THR A 675 1.95 12.77 22.77
N LEU A 676 0.93 13.54 23.12
CA LEU A 676 -0.37 13.51 22.45
C LEU A 676 -0.24 14.04 21.02
N ASP A 677 -0.77 13.30 20.05
CA ASP A 677 -1.01 13.84 18.71
C ASP A 677 -2.33 14.63 18.70
N VAL A 678 -2.29 15.86 18.22
CA VAL A 678 -3.44 16.76 18.30
C VAL A 678 -4.23 16.87 17.00
N HIS A 679 -3.81 16.17 15.93
CA HIS A 679 -4.41 16.29 14.60
C HIS A 679 -5.14 15.03 14.13
N GLY A 680 -4.80 13.85 14.66
CA GLY A 680 -5.45 12.59 14.32
C GLY A 680 -4.61 11.64 13.48
N CYS A 681 -3.28 11.64 13.65
CA CYS A 681 -2.38 10.69 13.00
C CYS A 681 -2.63 9.26 13.52
N ASP A 682 -3.29 8.45 12.71
CA ASP A 682 -3.69 7.07 13.02
C ASP A 682 -2.51 6.18 13.42
N ASN A 683 -1.32 6.39 12.84
CA ASN A 683 -0.14 5.59 13.11
C ASN A 683 0.47 5.78 14.51
N VAL A 684 0.07 6.77 15.26
CA VAL A 684 0.36 6.86 16.71
C VAL A 684 -0.30 5.69 17.47
N LEU A 685 -1.38 5.14 16.92
CA LEU A 685 -2.18 4.07 17.53
C LEU A 685 -1.81 2.68 17.03
N THR A 686 -1.38 2.54 15.77
CA THR A 686 -1.23 1.25 15.09
C THR A 686 -0.08 0.41 15.62
N ILE A 687 -0.20 -0.92 15.52
CA ILE A 687 0.80 -1.87 16.00
C ILE A 687 1.86 -2.13 14.94
N ASP A 688 3.14 -2.09 15.30
CA ASP A 688 4.29 -2.42 14.43
C ASP A 688 4.88 -3.78 14.79
N ILE A 689 4.28 -4.85 14.26
CA ILE A 689 4.79 -6.22 14.29
C ILE A 689 4.78 -6.79 12.88
N PRO A 690 5.52 -7.87 12.59
CA PRO A 690 5.40 -8.55 11.30
C PRO A 690 4.04 -9.23 11.15
N SER A 691 3.49 -9.26 9.93
CA SER A 691 2.29 -10.07 9.64
C SER A 691 2.54 -11.56 9.85
N SER A 692 3.68 -12.05 9.43
CA SER A 692 4.27 -13.37 9.67
C SER A 692 5.75 -13.38 9.27
N ARG A 693 6.46 -14.45 9.57
CA ARG A 693 7.84 -14.68 9.06
C ARG A 693 7.90 -14.87 7.54
N LEU A 694 6.78 -15.17 6.89
CA LEU A 694 6.76 -15.32 5.45
C LEU A 694 6.95 -13.96 4.76
N SER A 695 6.09 -12.98 5.03
CA SER A 695 6.12 -11.70 4.29
C SER A 695 6.66 -10.52 5.08
N ASN A 696 6.58 -10.52 6.40
CA ASN A 696 6.90 -9.36 7.24
C ASN A 696 6.14 -8.09 6.82
N GLY A 697 4.90 -8.25 6.33
CA GLY A 697 4.04 -7.15 5.91
C GLY A 697 3.55 -6.29 7.07
N ASN A 698 2.92 -5.15 6.75
CA ASN A 698 2.35 -4.26 7.75
C ASN A 698 1.03 -4.80 8.32
N VAL A 699 0.67 -4.35 9.54
CA VAL A 699 -0.47 -4.88 10.29
C VAL A 699 -1.38 -3.79 10.85
N ALA A 700 -1.45 -2.65 10.20
CA ALA A 700 -2.18 -1.45 10.66
C ALA A 700 -3.64 -1.75 11.10
N ASN A 701 -4.31 -2.73 10.47
CA ASN A 701 -5.69 -3.10 10.78
C ASN A 701 -5.84 -4.16 11.90
N SER A 702 -4.75 -4.54 12.58
CA SER A 702 -4.77 -5.40 13.78
C SER A 702 -4.56 -4.59 15.05
N THR A 703 -5.27 -3.48 15.20
CA THR A 703 -5.09 -2.54 16.32
C THR A 703 -6.37 -2.39 17.11
N GLN A 704 -6.23 -2.37 18.45
CA GLN A 704 -7.32 -2.07 19.36
C GLN A 704 -7.11 -0.75 20.10
N VAL A 705 -8.24 -0.04 20.32
CA VAL A 705 -8.26 1.28 20.93
C VAL A 705 -9.38 1.42 21.97
N ARG A 706 -9.23 2.41 22.85
CA ARG A 706 -10.30 2.96 23.69
C ARG A 706 -10.56 4.40 23.32
N ILE A 707 -11.76 4.89 23.61
CA ILE A 707 -12.21 6.24 23.31
C ILE A 707 -12.72 6.89 24.57
N GLU A 708 -12.36 8.16 24.76
CA GLU A 708 -12.81 9.01 25.83
C GLU A 708 -13.20 10.37 25.27
N ARG A 709 -14.30 10.98 25.74
CA ARG A 709 -14.65 12.35 25.36
C ARG A 709 -13.58 13.29 25.90
N TRP A 710 -13.09 14.21 25.05
CA TRP A 710 -12.17 15.26 25.49
C TRP A 710 -12.93 16.36 26.20
N THR A 711 -12.45 16.79 27.36
CA THR A 711 -13.12 17.80 28.20
C THR A 711 -12.23 18.98 28.56
N ASP A 712 -10.92 18.88 28.27
CA ASP A 712 -9.97 19.93 28.54
C ASP A 712 -9.95 20.97 27.40
N GLU A 713 -9.19 22.04 27.59
CA GLU A 713 -8.96 23.03 26.51
C GLU A 713 -8.35 22.32 25.29
N LEU A 714 -8.86 22.68 24.09
CA LEU A 714 -8.38 22.06 22.85
C LEU A 714 -6.99 22.60 22.47
N PRO A 715 -5.98 21.73 22.34
CA PRO A 715 -4.70 22.15 21.83
C PRO A 715 -4.83 22.63 20.39
N ARG A 716 -4.09 23.67 20.04
CA ARG A 716 -4.06 24.21 18.69
C ARG A 716 -3.36 23.24 17.73
N VAL A 717 -3.96 22.99 16.58
CA VAL A 717 -3.35 22.23 15.46
C VAL A 717 -2.35 23.13 14.74
N LYS A 718 -1.11 22.65 14.58
CA LYS A 718 0.02 23.37 13.95
C LYS A 718 0.61 22.65 12.75
N VAL A 719 -0.03 21.62 12.33
CA VAL A 719 0.48 20.65 11.32
C VAL A 719 0.88 21.29 9.98
N THR A 720 0.24 22.39 9.59
CA THR A 720 0.55 23.13 8.35
C THR A 720 1.44 24.34 8.55
N GLU A 721 1.81 24.68 9.80
CA GLU A 721 2.68 25.81 10.08
C GLU A 721 4.14 25.47 9.70
N GLN A 722 4.92 26.48 9.36
CA GLN A 722 6.34 26.28 9.15
C GLN A 722 7.04 26.01 10.49
N PRO A 723 8.05 25.15 10.53
CA PRO A 723 8.91 25.05 11.70
C PRO A 723 9.66 26.40 11.93
N GLU A 724 10.20 26.59 13.12
CA GLU A 724 11.01 27.76 13.41
C GLU A 724 12.23 27.81 12.47
N ILE A 725 12.41 28.95 11.79
CA ILE A 725 13.52 29.19 10.87
C ILE A 725 14.32 30.40 11.38
N GLU A 726 15.58 30.15 11.76
CA GLU A 726 16.50 31.22 12.09
C GLU A 726 17.20 31.76 10.83
N ARG A 727 17.38 33.06 10.79
CA ARG A 727 18.19 33.74 9.76
C ARG A 727 19.67 33.71 10.16
N ARG A 728 20.55 33.37 9.22
CA ARG A 728 22.01 33.56 9.36
C ARG A 728 22.36 35.03 9.37
#